data_d229edafd02b540d723fc1f4c9a37e8d
#
_entry.id   d229edafd02b540d723fc1f4c9a37e8d
#
_cell.length_a   1.000
_cell.length_b   1.000
_cell.length_c   1.000
_cell.angle_alpha   90.00
_cell.angle_beta   90.00
_cell.angle_gamma   90.00
#
_symmetry.space_group_name_H-M   'P 1'
#
loop_
_entity.id
_entity.type
_entity.pdbx_description
1 polymer ?
#
loop_
_entity_poly.entity_id
_entity_poly.type
_entity_poly.pdbx_seq_one_letter_code
_entity_poly.pdbx_strand_id
1 'polypeptide(L)'
;MAQKRATNKKKSTTKKKTKKQQQQQERLNYMFLGLIFILFGVFGLFRLGFLGTLLANCLRLVVGNTFPFAAILLILYGLLVMIYGKDFPLKRGRPIFGAALIYISVLLFFHAFMFRNVSGSQPDILGNTWEFLQSDLKANQVTQNVGGGMIGALLYQGTYFLVAQFGSYLIATLLLLAGIFLMSMWDFQQIVDHFQSIQDRLSHVSAKSQARQEEKEAKRAAKKEAKAAERQAKIEAAAQQKLQERERMEQAAAERLTKTPVETHQPMVEEPAAPTPVQIDSFQQQNQAMPVPPIAATKPQREQEEEASDEAGVLEFEISEEAEDRDYQLPPTDLLDTIQATDQSSEYEKIEKNIGVLEQTFKSFGVDAKVVKASLGPSVTKFEVQPAVGVKVSKIVNLTDDIALALAAKDVRMEAPIPGKSLIGIEVPNSAISTVSFRDIVEAQPSHPDKLLEVPLGRDISGMVQTADLSKMPHLLIAGSTGSGKSVAINGIITGILMQAKPHEVKLMMIDPKMVELNVYNGIPHLLTPVVTNPRKAAQALQKVVQEMEFRYEKFAATGVRNITGYNQLIQQKNAEDGENRPILPFIVVIVDELADLMMVASNEVEDAIIRLAQMARAAGIHMILATQRPSVDVITGIIKANVPSRMAFAVSSGTDSRTIIDTNGAEKLLGRGDMLFLPMGENKPIRIQGAFISDQEVERVVAFVTDQQEAEYQESMMPTDEPTTSGGGEAPQDELFEEAKNLVVEMQTASISLLQRRFRIGYNRAARLVDELEAHGVIGPSEGSKPRKVFLQAESEEAATETPEIGRAHV
;
A
#
# COMPACT_ATOMS: atom_id res chain seq x y z
N MET A 1 -95.16 33.96 11.81
CA MET A 1 -93.69 34.24 11.92
C MET A 1 -92.85 33.12 12.59
N ALA A 2 -93.41 32.16 13.24
CA ALA A 2 -92.68 31.05 13.96
C ALA A 2 -92.13 29.96 13.02
N GLN A 3 -92.85 29.64 11.91
CA GLN A 3 -92.37 28.55 10.99
C GLN A 3 -91.12 28.88 10.11
N LYS A 4 -90.86 30.18 9.83
CA LYS A 4 -89.68 30.63 9.07
C LYS A 4 -88.40 30.61 9.85
N ARG A 5 -88.41 30.67 11.21
CA ARG A 5 -87.25 30.58 12.08
C ARG A 5 -86.73 29.14 12.27
N ALA A 6 -87.60 28.15 12.26
CA ALA A 6 -87.28 26.74 12.42
C ALA A 6 -86.54 26.12 11.19
N THR A 7 -86.91 26.52 9.99
CA THR A 7 -86.25 26.08 8.75
C THR A 7 -84.87 26.62 8.54
N ASN A 8 -84.56 27.90 9.02
CA ASN A 8 -83.24 28.47 8.89
C ASN A 8 -82.19 27.87 9.92
N LYS A 9 -82.66 27.38 11.07
CA LYS A 9 -81.77 26.73 12.07
C LYS A 9 -81.34 25.33 11.62
N LYS A 10 -82.17 24.55 10.93
CA LYS A 10 -81.90 23.25 10.35
C LYS A 10 -80.95 23.32 9.14
N LYS A 11 -81.01 24.32 8.28
CA LYS A 11 -80.06 24.55 7.17
C LYS A 11 -78.65 24.93 7.62
N SER A 12 -78.54 25.73 8.73
CA SER A 12 -77.26 26.12 9.21
C SER A 12 -76.50 24.97 9.93
N THR A 13 -77.19 24.09 10.65
CA THR A 13 -76.59 22.90 11.27
C THR A 13 -76.13 21.84 10.29
N THR A 14 -76.84 21.62 9.18
CA THR A 14 -76.47 20.67 8.13
C THR A 14 -75.23 21.15 7.34
N LYS A 15 -75.12 22.44 7.04
CA LYS A 15 -73.94 23.03 6.42
C LYS A 15 -72.68 22.96 7.30
N LYS A 16 -72.79 23.09 8.63
CA LYS A 16 -71.67 22.95 9.56
C LYS A 16 -71.21 21.48 9.69
N LYS A 17 -72.12 20.52 9.68
CA LYS A 17 -71.76 19.08 9.72
C LYS A 17 -71.01 18.64 8.47
N THR A 18 -71.47 19.04 7.28
CA THR A 18 -70.78 18.70 6.02
C THR A 18 -69.38 19.32 5.89
N LYS A 19 -69.16 20.55 6.32
CA LYS A 19 -67.81 21.17 6.34
C LYS A 19 -66.86 20.46 7.28
N LYS A 20 -67.32 20.02 8.47
CA LYS A 20 -66.48 19.29 9.44
C LYS A 20 -66.14 17.88 8.97
N GLN A 21 -67.12 17.23 8.27
CA GLN A 21 -66.87 15.92 7.66
C GLN A 21 -65.92 16.01 6.45
N GLN A 22 -66.00 17.04 5.62
CA GLN A 22 -65.05 17.28 4.54
C GLN A 22 -63.68 17.58 5.03
N GLN A 23 -63.50 18.40 6.09
CA GLN A 23 -62.19 18.63 6.70
C GLN A 23 -61.56 17.37 7.34
N GLN A 24 -62.37 16.50 7.95
CA GLN A 24 -61.89 15.21 8.47
C GLN A 24 -61.48 14.27 7.35
N GLN A 25 -62.21 14.25 6.26
CA GLN A 25 -61.90 13.40 5.12
C GLN A 25 -60.64 13.91 4.37
N GLU A 26 -60.46 15.21 4.21
CA GLU A 26 -59.22 15.81 3.71
C GLU A 26 -58.03 15.46 4.58
N ARG A 27 -58.16 15.54 5.90
CA ARG A 27 -57.08 15.20 6.84
C ARG A 27 -56.71 13.70 6.80
N LEU A 28 -57.70 12.81 6.67
CA LEU A 28 -57.50 11.38 6.45
C LEU A 28 -56.77 11.09 5.17
N ASN A 29 -57.10 11.80 4.08
CA ASN A 29 -56.43 11.65 2.78
C ASN A 29 -54.95 12.07 2.87
N TYR A 30 -54.59 13.16 3.57
CA TYR A 30 -53.20 13.56 3.80
C TYR A 30 -52.47 12.57 4.68
N MET A 31 -53.09 12.03 5.72
CA MET A 31 -52.47 10.97 6.55
C MET A 31 -52.17 9.72 5.74
N PHE A 32 -53.11 9.33 4.87
CA PHE A 32 -52.91 8.15 3.99
C PHE A 32 -51.82 8.42 2.95
N LEU A 33 -51.79 9.61 2.36
CA LEU A 33 -50.72 10.01 1.44
C LEU A 33 -49.34 10.05 2.13
N GLY A 34 -49.26 10.60 3.34
CA GLY A 34 -48.03 10.60 4.12
C GLY A 34 -47.54 9.19 4.45
N LEU A 35 -48.46 8.28 4.80
CA LEU A 35 -48.12 6.88 5.07
C LEU A 35 -47.55 6.19 3.82
N ILE A 36 -48.12 6.49 2.64
CA ILE A 36 -47.62 5.94 1.37
C ILE A 36 -46.19 6.39 1.13
N PHE A 37 -45.86 7.68 1.33
CA PHE A 37 -44.51 8.17 1.14
C PHE A 37 -43.51 7.55 2.15
N ILE A 38 -43.91 7.34 3.41
CA ILE A 38 -43.12 6.64 4.39
C ILE A 38 -42.84 5.20 3.97
N LEU A 39 -43.87 4.46 3.56
CA LEU A 39 -43.72 3.09 3.09
C LEU A 39 -42.79 3.00 1.86
N PHE A 40 -42.97 3.88 0.89
CA PHE A 40 -42.08 3.98 -0.28
C PHE A 40 -40.63 4.24 0.10
N GLY A 41 -40.41 5.20 1.00
CA GLY A 41 -39.08 5.50 1.48
C GLY A 41 -38.42 4.34 2.25
N VAL A 42 -39.17 3.68 3.16
CA VAL A 42 -38.67 2.54 3.94
C VAL A 42 -38.38 1.33 3.06
N PHE A 43 -39.31 0.93 2.16
CA PHE A 43 -39.06 -0.18 1.25
C PHE A 43 -37.90 0.08 0.31
N GLY A 44 -37.77 1.29 -0.25
CA GLY A 44 -36.67 1.67 -1.11
C GLY A 44 -35.32 1.73 -0.37
N LEU A 45 -35.30 2.27 0.86
CA LEU A 45 -34.08 2.40 1.67
C LEU A 45 -33.50 1.03 2.06
N PHE A 46 -34.34 0.13 2.58
CA PHE A 46 -33.93 -1.19 3.03
C PHE A 46 -34.00 -2.27 1.94
N ARG A 47 -34.42 -1.91 0.70
CA ARG A 47 -34.50 -2.82 -0.44
C ARG A 47 -35.30 -4.09 -0.12
N LEU A 48 -36.43 -3.94 0.54
CA LEU A 48 -37.22 -5.07 1.04
C LEU A 48 -37.91 -5.83 -0.12
N GLY A 49 -37.33 -6.99 -0.45
CA GLY A 49 -37.84 -7.88 -1.50
C GLY A 49 -37.83 -7.24 -2.89
N PHE A 50 -38.60 -7.82 -3.82
CA PHE A 50 -38.70 -7.34 -5.22
C PHE A 50 -39.18 -5.89 -5.32
N LEU A 51 -40.23 -5.52 -4.59
CA LEU A 51 -40.81 -4.18 -4.63
C LEU A 51 -39.87 -3.13 -4.06
N GLY A 52 -39.14 -3.44 -2.97
CA GLY A 52 -38.19 -2.52 -2.37
C GLY A 52 -36.98 -2.23 -3.27
N THR A 53 -36.47 -3.25 -3.95
CA THR A 53 -35.40 -3.10 -4.94
C THR A 53 -35.87 -2.30 -6.17
N LEU A 54 -37.08 -2.54 -6.64
CA LEU A 54 -37.69 -1.76 -7.73
C LEU A 54 -37.81 -0.28 -7.35
N LEU A 55 -38.31 0.02 -6.14
CA LEU A 55 -38.44 1.40 -5.64
C LEU A 55 -37.06 2.08 -5.46
N ALA A 56 -36.08 1.36 -4.98
CA ALA A 56 -34.71 1.84 -4.92
C ALA A 56 -34.17 2.18 -6.31
N ASN A 57 -34.38 1.34 -7.32
CA ASN A 57 -33.99 1.62 -8.70
C ASN A 57 -34.74 2.79 -9.31
N CYS A 58 -36.04 2.98 -8.98
CA CYS A 58 -36.77 4.18 -9.37
C CYS A 58 -36.20 5.46 -8.79
N LEU A 59 -35.76 5.45 -7.52
CA LEU A 59 -35.05 6.59 -6.93
C LEU A 59 -33.68 6.78 -7.57
N ARG A 60 -32.94 5.69 -7.83
CA ARG A 60 -31.63 5.73 -8.50
C ARG A 60 -31.71 6.26 -9.92
N LEU A 61 -32.81 6.01 -10.62
CA LEU A 61 -33.03 6.62 -11.94
C LEU A 61 -32.91 8.15 -11.86
N VAL A 62 -33.43 8.76 -10.81
CA VAL A 62 -33.47 10.22 -10.66
C VAL A 62 -32.18 10.75 -10.07
N VAL A 63 -31.75 10.22 -8.91
CA VAL A 63 -30.68 10.78 -8.08
C VAL A 63 -29.46 9.85 -7.94
N GLY A 64 -29.42 8.74 -8.63
CA GLY A 64 -28.29 7.82 -8.65
C GLY A 64 -27.96 7.20 -7.29
N ASN A 65 -26.68 7.15 -6.97
CA ASN A 65 -26.17 6.53 -5.73
C ASN A 65 -26.56 7.30 -4.46
N THR A 66 -27.08 8.51 -4.59
CA THR A 66 -27.61 9.29 -3.45
C THR A 66 -29.03 8.89 -3.05
N PHE A 67 -29.62 7.84 -3.67
CA PHE A 67 -30.98 7.36 -3.41
C PHE A 67 -31.29 7.08 -1.91
N PRO A 68 -30.34 6.61 -1.05
CA PRO A 68 -30.66 6.42 0.36
C PRO A 68 -31.01 7.75 1.06
N PHE A 69 -30.28 8.83 0.70
CA PHE A 69 -30.58 10.15 1.20
C PHE A 69 -31.95 10.65 0.68
N ALA A 70 -32.26 10.45 -0.59
CA ALA A 70 -33.56 10.77 -1.16
C ALA A 70 -34.69 9.97 -0.50
N ALA A 71 -34.48 8.70 -0.19
CA ALA A 71 -35.44 7.86 0.54
C ALA A 71 -35.71 8.39 1.96
N ILE A 72 -34.65 8.81 2.68
CA ILE A 72 -34.79 9.44 4.01
C ILE A 72 -35.57 10.74 3.91
N LEU A 73 -35.28 11.58 2.91
CA LEU A 73 -36.04 12.82 2.68
C LEU A 73 -37.52 12.53 2.37
N LEU A 74 -37.82 11.46 1.63
CA LEU A 74 -39.17 11.03 1.33
C LEU A 74 -39.93 10.58 2.59
N ILE A 75 -39.24 9.86 3.50
CA ILE A 75 -39.81 9.46 4.81
C ILE A 75 -40.11 10.69 5.66
N LEU A 76 -39.16 11.64 5.74
CA LEU A 76 -39.34 12.87 6.51
C LEU A 76 -40.47 13.73 5.92
N TYR A 77 -40.53 13.83 4.60
CA TYR A 77 -41.63 14.52 3.90
C TYR A 77 -43.00 13.87 4.17
N GLY A 78 -43.08 12.54 4.10
CA GLY A 78 -44.28 11.78 4.45
C GLY A 78 -44.74 11.99 5.89
N LEU A 79 -43.81 12.04 6.83
CA LEU A 79 -44.07 12.38 8.24
C LEU A 79 -44.62 13.80 8.39
N LEU A 80 -44.02 14.77 7.72
CA LEU A 80 -44.50 16.17 7.75
C LEU A 80 -45.88 16.32 7.13
N VAL A 81 -46.15 15.65 6.00
CA VAL A 81 -47.48 15.61 5.36
C VAL A 81 -48.52 14.98 6.28
N MET A 82 -48.17 13.93 7.02
CA MET A 82 -49.05 13.28 7.99
C MET A 82 -49.37 14.16 9.20
N ILE A 83 -48.41 14.97 9.67
CA ILE A 83 -48.59 15.84 10.84
C ILE A 83 -49.33 17.13 10.46
N TYR A 84 -48.87 17.85 9.45
CA TYR A 84 -49.33 19.20 9.08
C TYR A 84 -50.40 19.23 8.01
N GLY A 85 -50.54 18.16 7.21
CA GLY A 85 -51.54 18.10 6.13
C GLY A 85 -51.36 19.23 5.12
N LYS A 86 -52.45 20.01 4.90
CA LYS A 86 -52.50 21.14 3.94
C LYS A 86 -51.75 22.38 4.42
N ASP A 87 -51.51 22.51 5.73
CA ASP A 87 -50.96 23.70 6.35
C ASP A 87 -49.44 23.62 6.53
N PHE A 88 -48.73 23.09 5.53
CA PHE A 88 -47.28 22.95 5.60
C PHE A 88 -46.59 24.33 5.67
N PRO A 89 -45.73 24.58 6.68
CA PRO A 89 -45.17 25.92 6.93
C PRO A 89 -44.01 26.29 6.03
N LEU A 90 -44.07 26.00 4.72
CA LEU A 90 -43.02 26.34 3.76
C LEU A 90 -43.02 27.84 3.37
N LYS A 91 -42.87 28.72 4.33
CA LYS A 91 -42.84 30.18 4.08
C LYS A 91 -41.46 30.78 3.79
N ARG A 92 -40.36 30.00 3.88
CA ARG A 92 -39.02 30.52 3.62
C ARG A 92 -38.42 29.85 2.39
N GLY A 93 -38.55 30.45 1.21
CA GLY A 93 -38.06 29.94 -0.07
C GLY A 93 -36.52 29.89 -0.15
N ARG A 94 -35.82 30.89 0.45
CA ARG A 94 -34.36 31.03 0.33
C ARG A 94 -33.55 29.84 0.86
N PRO A 95 -33.74 29.29 2.08
CA PRO A 95 -32.97 28.14 2.56
C PRO A 95 -33.31 26.83 1.83
N ILE A 96 -34.57 26.68 1.37
CA ILE A 96 -34.96 25.51 0.60
C ILE A 96 -34.29 25.52 -0.77
N PHE A 97 -34.23 26.69 -1.40
CA PHE A 97 -33.53 26.86 -2.67
C PHE A 97 -32.01 26.64 -2.50
N GLY A 98 -31.43 27.10 -1.38
CA GLY A 98 -30.03 26.81 -1.01
C GLY A 98 -29.77 25.32 -0.84
N ALA A 99 -30.63 24.59 -0.11
CA ALA A 99 -30.53 23.14 0.06
C ALA A 99 -30.67 22.39 -1.26
N ALA A 100 -31.57 22.85 -2.16
CA ALA A 100 -31.70 22.26 -3.51
C ALA A 100 -30.43 22.47 -4.34
N LEU A 101 -29.79 23.63 -4.30
CA LEU A 101 -28.54 23.92 -4.98
C LEU A 101 -27.39 23.05 -4.44
N ILE A 102 -27.29 22.87 -3.13
CA ILE A 102 -26.30 21.95 -2.54
C ILE A 102 -26.51 20.54 -3.07
N TYR A 103 -27.75 20.07 -3.11
CA TYR A 103 -28.06 18.72 -3.58
C TYR A 103 -27.74 18.55 -5.08
N ILE A 104 -28.06 19.52 -5.90
CA ILE A 104 -27.69 19.55 -7.33
C ILE A 104 -26.16 19.49 -7.51
N SER A 105 -25.43 20.27 -6.72
CA SER A 105 -23.96 20.24 -6.71
C SER A 105 -23.42 18.84 -6.37
N VAL A 106 -23.98 18.18 -5.36
CA VAL A 106 -23.61 16.82 -4.97
C VAL A 106 -23.88 15.82 -6.11
N LEU A 107 -25.04 15.89 -6.78
CA LEU A 107 -25.35 15.03 -7.93
C LEU A 107 -24.36 15.22 -9.08
N LEU A 108 -24.02 16.48 -9.39
CA LEU A 108 -23.04 16.81 -10.42
C LEU A 108 -21.64 16.28 -10.05
N PHE A 109 -21.21 16.48 -8.79
CA PHE A 109 -19.92 16.02 -8.30
C PHE A 109 -19.79 14.48 -8.37
N PHE A 110 -20.79 13.73 -7.88
CA PHE A 110 -20.80 12.27 -7.95
C PHE A 110 -20.75 11.76 -9.38
N HIS A 111 -21.39 12.45 -10.30
CA HIS A 111 -21.40 12.06 -11.70
C HIS A 111 -20.07 12.38 -12.39
N ALA A 112 -19.48 13.55 -12.13
CA ALA A 112 -18.15 13.93 -12.61
C ALA A 112 -17.07 12.99 -12.06
N PHE A 113 -17.22 12.52 -10.83
CA PHE A 113 -16.31 11.55 -10.22
C PHE A 113 -16.43 10.15 -10.84
N MET A 114 -17.63 9.71 -11.21
CA MET A 114 -17.85 8.44 -11.89
C MET A 114 -17.11 8.37 -13.23
N PHE A 115 -17.14 9.46 -13.99
CA PHE A 115 -16.51 9.55 -15.31
C PHE A 115 -15.08 10.10 -15.30
N ARG A 116 -14.41 10.14 -14.14
CA ARG A 116 -13.06 10.74 -14.00
C ARG A 116 -11.97 10.10 -14.88
N ASN A 117 -12.12 8.81 -15.22
CA ASN A 117 -11.13 8.03 -15.96
C ASN A 117 -11.52 7.84 -17.43
N VAL A 118 -12.63 8.41 -17.89
CA VAL A 118 -13.07 8.30 -19.28
C VAL A 118 -12.42 9.40 -20.10
N SER A 119 -11.37 9.06 -20.83
CA SER A 119 -10.63 9.96 -21.74
C SER A 119 -11.15 9.77 -23.15
N GLY A 120 -11.96 10.69 -23.64
CA GLY A 120 -12.45 10.71 -25.02
C GLY A 120 -12.99 12.07 -25.41
N SER A 121 -12.99 12.39 -26.70
CA SER A 121 -13.40 13.73 -27.18
C SER A 121 -14.88 14.06 -26.92
N GLN A 122 -15.76 13.05 -26.76
CA GLN A 122 -17.15 13.21 -26.29
C GLN A 122 -17.66 11.85 -25.76
N PRO A 123 -17.54 11.54 -24.47
CA PRO A 123 -18.15 10.33 -23.91
C PRO A 123 -19.67 10.44 -23.91
N ASP A 124 -20.36 9.36 -24.31
CA ASP A 124 -21.81 9.28 -24.18
C ASP A 124 -22.23 9.04 -22.72
N ILE A 125 -22.24 10.12 -21.93
CA ILE A 125 -22.49 10.09 -20.49
C ILE A 125 -23.93 9.64 -20.21
N LEU A 126 -24.89 10.15 -20.99
CA LEU A 126 -26.29 9.81 -20.81
C LEU A 126 -26.57 8.36 -21.22
N GLY A 127 -26.04 7.90 -22.35
CA GLY A 127 -26.24 6.52 -22.83
C GLY A 127 -25.66 5.49 -21.87
N ASN A 128 -24.42 5.67 -21.45
CA ASN A 128 -23.77 4.77 -20.50
C ASN A 128 -24.49 4.71 -19.14
N THR A 129 -24.92 5.88 -18.62
CA THR A 129 -25.68 5.91 -17.35
C THR A 129 -27.03 5.21 -17.49
N TRP A 130 -27.71 5.37 -18.63
CA TRP A 130 -28.96 4.68 -18.92
C TRP A 130 -28.77 3.17 -19.02
N GLU A 131 -27.73 2.71 -19.68
CA GLU A 131 -27.43 1.28 -19.83
C GLU A 131 -27.17 0.62 -18.44
N PHE A 132 -26.39 1.23 -17.58
CA PHE A 132 -26.17 0.74 -16.21
C PHE A 132 -27.47 0.69 -15.39
N LEU A 133 -28.30 1.72 -15.48
CA LEU A 133 -29.62 1.72 -14.83
C LEU A 133 -30.57 0.66 -15.40
N GLN A 134 -30.54 0.46 -16.71
CA GLN A 134 -31.40 -0.55 -17.36
C GLN A 134 -30.97 -1.98 -17.01
N SER A 135 -29.65 -2.24 -16.89
CA SER A 135 -29.15 -3.54 -16.48
C SER A 135 -29.57 -3.90 -15.05
N ASP A 136 -29.42 -2.97 -14.10
CA ASP A 136 -29.85 -3.17 -12.71
C ASP A 136 -31.37 -3.29 -12.58
N LEU A 137 -32.13 -2.53 -13.38
CA LEU A 137 -33.62 -2.61 -13.40
C LEU A 137 -34.11 -3.95 -13.92
N LYS A 138 -33.53 -4.46 -15.02
CA LYS A 138 -33.85 -5.78 -15.59
C LYS A 138 -33.48 -6.94 -14.65
N ALA A 139 -32.34 -6.85 -13.98
CA ALA A 139 -31.91 -7.85 -13.03
C ALA A 139 -32.55 -7.71 -11.64
N ASN A 140 -33.33 -6.65 -11.43
CA ASN A 140 -33.86 -6.26 -10.12
C ASN A 140 -32.80 -6.29 -9.00
N GLN A 141 -31.64 -5.70 -9.28
CA GLN A 141 -30.50 -5.61 -8.38
C GLN A 141 -30.05 -4.14 -8.26
N VAL A 142 -29.17 -3.86 -7.30
CA VAL A 142 -28.56 -2.55 -7.09
C VAL A 142 -27.06 -2.78 -6.98
N THR A 143 -26.39 -2.95 -8.12
CA THR A 143 -24.99 -3.34 -8.19
C THR A 143 -24.13 -2.29 -8.91
N GLN A 144 -24.64 -1.67 -9.96
CA GLN A 144 -23.89 -0.73 -10.80
C GLN A 144 -23.75 0.65 -10.15
N ASN A 145 -22.58 1.29 -10.38
CA ASN A 145 -22.40 2.69 -10.00
C ASN A 145 -23.03 3.60 -11.05
N VAL A 146 -24.03 4.37 -10.66
CA VAL A 146 -24.78 5.29 -11.55
C VAL A 146 -24.59 6.77 -11.17
N GLY A 147 -23.58 7.08 -10.37
CA GLY A 147 -23.21 8.45 -9.99
C GLY A 147 -24.37 9.25 -9.42
N GLY A 148 -24.64 10.41 -10.00
CA GLY A 148 -25.79 11.29 -9.67
C GLY A 148 -27.12 10.93 -10.38
N GLY A 149 -27.26 9.74 -10.97
CA GLY A 149 -28.44 9.34 -11.74
C GLY A 149 -28.63 10.13 -13.03
N MET A 150 -29.83 10.08 -13.61
CA MET A 150 -30.11 10.80 -14.87
C MET A 150 -30.01 12.33 -14.70
N ILE A 151 -30.37 12.89 -13.54
CA ILE A 151 -30.19 14.33 -13.28
C ILE A 151 -28.70 14.67 -13.27
N GLY A 152 -27.86 13.90 -12.57
CA GLY A 152 -26.40 14.09 -12.56
C GLY A 152 -25.81 13.93 -13.95
N ALA A 153 -26.24 12.93 -14.73
CA ALA A 153 -25.82 12.70 -16.11
C ALA A 153 -26.11 13.89 -17.01
N LEU A 154 -27.35 14.41 -16.97
CA LEU A 154 -27.75 15.58 -17.76
C LEU A 154 -26.94 16.84 -17.43
N LEU A 155 -26.74 17.09 -16.13
CA LEU A 155 -25.96 18.23 -15.67
C LEU A 155 -24.49 18.08 -16.05
N TYR A 156 -23.93 16.89 -15.90
CA TYR A 156 -22.54 16.63 -16.23
C TYR A 156 -22.29 16.65 -17.73
N GLN A 157 -23.19 16.08 -18.55
CA GLN A 157 -23.12 16.18 -20.01
C GLN A 157 -23.07 17.64 -20.46
N GLY A 158 -23.95 18.50 -19.90
CA GLY A 158 -23.98 19.93 -20.22
C GLY A 158 -22.72 20.66 -19.76
N THR A 159 -22.27 20.44 -18.55
CA THR A 159 -21.06 21.12 -18.03
C THR A 159 -19.78 20.58 -18.67
N TYR A 160 -19.72 19.28 -18.95
CA TYR A 160 -18.58 18.68 -19.67
C TYR A 160 -18.43 19.24 -21.08
N PHE A 161 -19.55 19.39 -21.81
CA PHE A 161 -19.56 20.00 -23.13
C PHE A 161 -19.02 21.46 -23.11
N LEU A 162 -19.39 22.24 -22.09
CA LEU A 162 -19.04 23.67 -22.00
C LEU A 162 -17.61 23.89 -21.48
N VAL A 163 -17.18 23.16 -20.47
CA VAL A 163 -15.96 23.48 -19.69
C VAL A 163 -15.10 22.26 -19.38
N ALA A 164 -15.33 21.15 -20.02
CA ALA A 164 -14.68 19.87 -19.79
C ALA A 164 -14.75 19.39 -18.32
N GLN A 165 -14.01 18.34 -17.96
CA GLN A 165 -14.10 17.71 -16.66
C GLN A 165 -13.70 18.65 -15.51
N PHE A 166 -12.57 19.34 -15.63
CA PHE A 166 -12.07 20.24 -14.58
C PHE A 166 -13.04 21.40 -14.32
N GLY A 167 -13.60 22.01 -15.39
CA GLY A 167 -14.61 23.06 -15.27
C GLY A 167 -15.90 22.59 -14.62
N SER A 168 -16.30 21.33 -14.84
CA SER A 168 -17.48 20.74 -14.19
C SER A 168 -17.30 20.64 -12.67
N TYR A 169 -16.10 20.28 -12.17
CA TYR A 169 -15.82 20.32 -10.74
C TYR A 169 -15.83 21.73 -10.17
N LEU A 170 -15.35 22.71 -10.95
CA LEU A 170 -15.40 24.11 -10.54
C LEU A 170 -16.85 24.61 -10.42
N ILE A 171 -17.69 24.31 -11.41
CA ILE A 171 -19.12 24.64 -11.38
C ILE A 171 -19.82 23.97 -10.19
N ALA A 172 -19.55 22.68 -9.94
CA ALA A 172 -20.10 21.99 -8.77
C ALA A 172 -19.71 22.70 -7.46
N THR A 173 -18.44 23.08 -7.32
CA THR A 173 -17.96 23.82 -6.15
C THR A 173 -18.64 25.18 -5.99
N LEU A 174 -18.81 25.93 -7.08
CA LEU A 174 -19.50 27.22 -7.06
C LEU A 174 -20.99 27.07 -6.67
N LEU A 175 -21.67 26.05 -7.19
CA LEU A 175 -23.06 25.74 -6.81
C LEU A 175 -23.16 25.35 -5.33
N LEU A 176 -22.19 24.62 -4.80
CA LEU A 176 -22.11 24.27 -3.38
C LEU A 176 -22.00 25.52 -2.52
N LEU A 177 -21.05 26.38 -2.85
CA LEU A 177 -20.83 27.63 -2.11
C LEU A 177 -22.05 28.57 -2.18
N ALA A 178 -22.65 28.71 -3.35
CA ALA A 178 -23.87 29.47 -3.53
C ALA A 178 -25.04 28.90 -2.71
N GLY A 179 -25.17 27.57 -2.67
CA GLY A 179 -26.18 26.89 -1.86
C GLY A 179 -25.98 27.11 -0.36
N ILE A 180 -24.75 26.99 0.13
CA ILE A 180 -24.39 27.28 1.54
C ILE A 180 -24.67 28.75 1.89
N PHE A 181 -24.33 29.68 1.00
CA PHE A 181 -24.60 31.09 1.17
C PHE A 181 -26.12 31.38 1.30
N LEU A 182 -26.93 30.79 0.40
CA LEU A 182 -28.39 30.96 0.46
C LEU A 182 -28.99 30.32 1.73
N MET A 183 -28.43 29.23 2.20
CA MET A 183 -28.89 28.51 3.38
C MET A 183 -28.50 29.21 4.68
N SER A 184 -27.34 29.87 4.75
CA SER A 184 -26.85 30.57 5.94
C SER A 184 -27.66 31.81 6.34
N MET A 185 -28.51 32.32 5.45
CA MET A 185 -29.28 33.57 5.62
C MET A 185 -28.41 34.83 5.86
N TRP A 186 -27.11 34.76 5.69
CA TRP A 186 -26.24 35.95 5.81
C TRP A 186 -26.44 36.91 4.64
N ASP A 187 -26.36 38.22 4.92
CA ASP A 187 -26.24 39.21 3.87
C ASP A 187 -24.79 39.28 3.38
N PHE A 188 -24.64 39.63 2.11
CA PHE A 188 -23.30 39.72 1.49
C PHE A 188 -22.38 40.68 2.24
N GLN A 189 -22.95 41.72 2.78
CA GLN A 189 -22.25 42.73 3.58
C GLN A 189 -21.66 42.13 4.87
N GLN A 190 -22.40 41.28 5.55
CA GLN A 190 -21.92 40.59 6.77
C GLN A 190 -20.76 39.63 6.48
N ILE A 191 -20.71 39.02 5.30
CA ILE A 191 -19.58 38.19 4.90
C ILE A 191 -18.34 39.04 4.63
N VAL A 192 -18.50 40.15 3.91
CA VAL A 192 -17.40 41.10 3.64
C VAL A 192 -16.85 41.65 4.97
N ASP A 193 -17.71 42.05 5.89
CA ASP A 193 -17.30 42.55 7.21
C ASP A 193 -16.59 41.48 8.04
N HIS A 194 -17.05 40.22 7.95
CA HIS A 194 -16.40 39.11 8.64
C HIS A 194 -15.02 38.76 8.02
N PHE A 195 -14.90 38.85 6.70
CA PHE A 195 -13.63 38.65 5.99
C PHE A 195 -12.63 39.77 6.29
N GLN A 196 -13.09 41.02 6.33
CA GLN A 196 -12.28 42.17 6.77
C GLN A 196 -11.82 42.01 8.21
N SER A 197 -12.71 41.59 9.13
CA SER A 197 -12.32 41.33 10.53
C SER A 197 -11.30 40.23 10.70
N ILE A 198 -11.33 39.17 9.85
CA ILE A 198 -10.31 38.11 9.82
C ILE A 198 -8.99 38.67 9.27
N GLN A 199 -9.04 39.45 8.21
CA GLN A 199 -7.86 40.07 7.62
C GLN A 199 -7.20 41.05 8.61
N ASP A 200 -7.98 41.82 9.34
CA ASP A 200 -7.49 42.70 10.39
C ASP A 200 -6.87 41.95 11.57
N ARG A 201 -7.47 40.82 11.98
CA ARG A 201 -6.88 39.92 12.99
C ARG A 201 -5.57 39.28 12.54
N LEU A 202 -5.49 38.86 11.29
CA LEU A 202 -4.25 38.28 10.70
C LEU A 202 -3.15 39.35 10.56
N SER A 203 -3.50 40.56 10.15
CA SER A 203 -2.56 41.69 10.10
C SER A 203 -2.08 42.13 11.50
N HIS A 204 -2.95 42.13 12.49
CA HIS A 204 -2.58 42.39 13.91
C HIS A 204 -1.70 41.26 14.49
N VAL A 205 -1.93 40.02 14.14
CA VAL A 205 -1.07 38.88 14.54
C VAL A 205 0.30 38.98 13.87
N SER A 206 0.36 39.33 12.59
CA SER A 206 1.64 39.50 11.87
C SER A 206 2.44 40.70 12.40
N ALA A 207 1.81 41.85 12.63
CA ALA A 207 2.41 43.03 13.24
C ALA A 207 2.93 42.73 14.67
N LYS A 208 2.14 41.98 15.48
CA LYS A 208 2.57 41.55 16.82
C LYS A 208 3.72 40.55 16.80
N SER A 209 3.81 39.70 15.76
CA SER A 209 4.93 38.79 15.59
C SER A 209 6.22 39.52 15.16
N GLN A 210 6.10 40.53 14.29
CA GLN A 210 7.22 41.38 13.88
C GLN A 210 7.74 42.22 15.04
N ALA A 211 6.86 42.89 15.82
CA ALA A 211 7.24 43.64 17.00
C ALA A 211 7.91 42.75 18.08
N ARG A 212 7.48 41.47 18.24
CA ARG A 212 8.15 40.50 19.12
C ARG A 212 9.51 40.06 18.59
N GLN A 213 9.67 39.99 17.29
CA GLN A 213 10.97 39.65 16.67
C GLN A 213 11.96 40.81 16.86
N GLU A 214 11.55 42.05 16.60
CA GLU A 214 12.34 43.27 16.81
C GLU A 214 12.73 43.45 18.29
N GLU A 215 11.81 43.19 19.22
CA GLU A 215 12.12 43.21 20.66
C GLU A 215 13.12 42.12 21.08
N LYS A 216 13.00 40.93 20.50
CA LYS A 216 13.96 39.83 20.73
C LYS A 216 15.35 40.12 20.14
N GLU A 217 15.39 40.77 18.98
CA GLU A 217 16.66 41.16 18.35
C GLU A 217 17.33 42.30 19.11
N ALA A 218 16.56 43.29 19.55
CA ALA A 218 17.06 44.38 20.41
C ALA A 218 17.58 43.83 21.76
N LYS A 219 16.85 42.89 22.40
CA LYS A 219 17.32 42.23 23.64
C LYS A 219 18.56 41.37 23.40
N ARG A 220 18.71 40.73 22.21
CA ARG A 220 19.90 39.96 21.84
C ARG A 220 21.11 40.87 21.56
N ALA A 221 20.90 42.02 20.93
CA ALA A 221 21.93 43.03 20.70
C ALA A 221 22.43 43.63 22.04
N ALA A 222 21.51 44.07 22.91
CA ALA A 222 21.86 44.57 24.25
C ALA A 222 22.58 43.54 25.13
N LYS A 223 22.20 42.25 25.02
CA LYS A 223 22.88 41.15 25.74
C LYS A 223 24.29 40.84 25.16
N LYS A 224 24.46 41.05 23.85
CA LYS A 224 25.81 40.90 23.23
C LYS A 224 26.73 42.06 23.65
N GLU A 225 26.24 43.31 23.71
CA GLU A 225 26.99 44.46 24.17
C GLU A 225 27.33 44.36 25.67
N ALA A 226 26.42 43.97 26.52
CA ALA A 226 26.66 43.73 27.94
C ALA A 226 27.72 42.61 28.16
N LYS A 227 27.64 41.53 27.36
CA LYS A 227 28.69 40.46 27.43
C LYS A 227 30.03 40.87 26.88
N ALA A 228 30.05 41.78 25.89
CA ALA A 228 31.32 42.33 25.38
C ALA A 228 31.97 43.28 26.43
N ALA A 229 31.15 44.15 27.07
CA ALA A 229 31.62 45.00 28.13
C ALA A 229 32.10 44.23 29.37
N GLU A 230 31.43 43.12 29.76
CA GLU A 230 31.86 42.26 30.85
C GLU A 230 33.15 41.51 30.50
N ARG A 231 33.33 41.11 29.22
CA ARG A 231 34.64 40.53 28.80
C ARG A 231 35.75 41.53 28.79
N GLN A 232 35.53 42.78 28.37
CA GLN A 232 36.52 43.81 28.44
C GLN A 232 36.90 44.14 29.89
N ALA A 233 35.92 44.28 30.78
CA ALA A 233 36.19 44.48 32.21
C ALA A 233 36.96 43.30 32.87
N LYS A 234 36.67 42.06 32.47
CA LYS A 234 37.44 40.89 32.94
C LYS A 234 38.86 40.84 32.40
N ILE A 235 39.09 41.30 31.17
CA ILE A 235 40.44 41.37 30.58
C ILE A 235 41.25 42.48 31.30
N GLU A 236 40.65 43.65 31.58
CA GLU A 236 41.27 44.75 32.32
C GLU A 236 41.59 44.35 33.79
N ALA A 237 40.61 43.69 34.45
CA ALA A 237 40.82 43.17 35.80
C ALA A 237 41.93 42.12 35.88
N ALA A 238 42.00 41.20 34.89
CA ALA A 238 43.04 40.17 34.78
C ALA A 238 44.41 40.79 34.44
N ALA A 239 44.45 41.87 33.67
CA ALA A 239 45.68 42.63 33.39
C ALA A 239 46.19 43.35 34.63
N GLN A 240 45.28 43.95 35.42
CA GLN A 240 45.61 44.61 36.70
C GLN A 240 46.10 43.56 37.75
N GLN A 241 45.43 42.40 37.83
CA GLN A 241 45.91 41.31 38.70
C GLN A 241 47.29 40.80 38.34
N LYS A 242 47.56 40.61 37.02
CA LYS A 242 48.92 40.19 36.57
C LYS A 242 49.99 41.26 36.88
N LEU A 243 49.60 42.54 36.82
CA LEU A 243 50.54 43.61 37.21
C LEU A 243 50.83 43.61 38.72
N GLN A 244 49.78 43.45 39.56
CA GLN A 244 49.94 43.34 41.01
C GLN A 244 50.68 42.03 41.44
N GLU A 245 50.47 40.95 40.70
CA GLU A 245 51.13 39.66 40.91
C GLU A 245 52.65 39.76 40.56
N ARG A 246 53.00 40.50 39.51
CA ARG A 246 54.36 40.84 39.18
C ARG A 246 55.09 41.69 40.29
N GLU A 247 54.34 42.74 40.70
CA GLU A 247 54.84 43.58 41.82
C GLU A 247 54.99 42.81 43.15
N ARG A 248 54.07 41.86 43.46
CA ARG A 248 54.17 40.95 44.61
C ARG A 248 55.27 39.89 44.46
N MET A 249 55.49 39.40 43.23
CA MET A 249 56.58 38.46 42.97
C MET A 249 57.99 39.15 43.09
N GLU A 250 58.08 40.42 42.69
CA GLU A 250 59.34 41.21 42.92
C GLU A 250 59.56 41.52 44.39
N GLN A 251 58.46 41.82 45.12
CA GLN A 251 58.54 41.97 46.57
C GLN A 251 58.80 40.67 47.33
N ALA A 252 58.17 39.59 46.91
CA ALA A 252 58.39 38.23 47.51
C ALA A 252 59.75 37.57 47.16
N ALA A 253 60.40 38.02 46.09
CA ALA A 253 61.81 37.64 45.79
C ALA A 253 62.81 38.33 46.71
N ALA A 254 62.42 39.49 47.23
CA ALA A 254 63.23 40.18 48.20
C ALA A 254 63.08 39.65 49.65
N GLU A 255 61.99 39.03 50.02
CA GLU A 255 61.69 38.47 51.36
C GLU A 255 62.01 37.00 51.54
N ARG A 256 62.34 36.25 50.49
CA ARG A 256 62.65 34.77 50.55
C ARG A 256 64.03 34.43 51.05
N LEU A 257 64.71 35.35 51.74
CA LEU A 257 65.99 35.10 52.40
C LEU A 257 65.89 34.82 53.90
N THR A 258 64.68 34.64 54.46
CA THR A 258 64.55 34.28 55.88
C THR A 258 63.34 33.37 56.19
N LYS A 259 63.69 32.09 56.57
CA LYS A 259 63.04 31.15 57.51
C LYS A 259 61.83 30.34 57.10
N THR A 260 62.00 28.99 57.02
CA THR A 260 61.20 27.82 57.37
C THR A 260 60.87 27.75 58.90
N PRO A 261 59.99 26.83 59.49
CA PRO A 261 59.22 25.68 58.96
C PRO A 261 57.75 25.42 59.46
N VAL A 262 56.99 24.44 58.77
CA VAL A 262 56.10 23.38 59.27
C VAL A 262 54.85 23.71 60.13
N GLU A 263 53.70 23.36 59.74
CA GLU A 263 52.85 22.36 60.40
C GLU A 263 51.50 22.11 59.62
N THR A 264 51.04 20.87 59.75
CA THR A 264 49.99 20.16 59.09
C THR A 264 48.58 20.41 59.73
N HIS A 265 47.45 20.66 58.93
CA HIS A 265 46.13 20.25 59.32
C HIS A 265 45.33 20.05 58.11
N GLN A 266 44.74 18.83 57.96
CA GLN A 266 43.64 18.48 57.01
C GLN A 266 42.30 18.93 57.54
N PRO A 267 41.36 19.34 56.69
CA PRO A 267 39.88 19.24 56.95
C PRO A 267 39.28 18.13 56.13
N MET A 268 38.48 17.31 56.77
CA MET A 268 37.61 16.27 56.27
C MET A 268 36.60 16.86 55.29
N VAL A 269 36.48 16.29 54.08
CA VAL A 269 35.46 16.56 53.13
C VAL A 269 34.50 15.37 53.11
N GLU A 270 33.22 15.60 53.36
CA GLU A 270 32.14 14.63 53.15
C GLU A 270 32.04 14.26 51.67
N GLU A 271 32.14 12.98 51.37
CA GLU A 271 31.94 12.38 50.05
C GLU A 271 30.43 12.34 49.71
N PRO A 272 29.98 12.83 48.53
CA PRO A 272 28.62 12.59 48.07
C PRO A 272 28.50 11.13 47.57
N ALA A 273 27.39 10.46 47.95
CA ALA A 273 27.05 9.09 47.60
C ALA A 273 27.18 8.80 46.09
N ALA A 274 27.92 7.74 45.76
CA ALA A 274 28.15 7.28 44.40
C ALA A 274 26.82 6.95 43.69
N PRO A 275 26.62 7.32 42.39
CA PRO A 275 25.48 6.91 41.62
C PRO A 275 25.51 5.40 41.37
N THR A 276 24.39 4.74 41.53
CA THR A 276 24.19 3.31 41.17
C THR A 276 24.56 3.10 39.70
N PRO A 277 25.44 2.13 39.36
CA PRO A 277 25.90 1.90 37.99
C PRO A 277 24.71 1.47 37.11
N VAL A 278 24.53 2.14 35.97
CA VAL A 278 23.58 1.74 34.94
C VAL A 278 24.15 0.57 34.15
N GLN A 279 23.36 -0.49 33.93
CA GLN A 279 23.79 -1.66 33.20
C GLN A 279 23.96 -1.31 31.70
N ILE A 280 25.19 -1.55 31.19
CA ILE A 280 25.52 -1.37 29.77
C ILE A 280 25.71 -2.75 29.13
N ASP A 281 24.85 -3.14 28.20
CA ASP A 281 24.97 -4.38 27.43
C ASP A 281 25.52 -4.07 26.03
N SER A 282 26.46 -4.91 25.54
CA SER A 282 27.05 -4.80 24.21
C SER A 282 26.77 -6.06 23.38
N PHE A 283 26.52 -5.89 22.11
CA PHE A 283 26.30 -6.99 21.16
C PHE A 283 27.57 -7.83 20.93
N GLN A 284 28.73 -7.28 21.12
CA GLN A 284 30.04 -7.99 21.00
C GLN A 284 30.28 -9.02 22.10
N GLN A 285 29.62 -8.90 23.26
CA GLN A 285 29.79 -9.84 24.37
C GLN A 285 28.90 -11.09 24.25
N GLN A 286 27.89 -11.10 23.38
CA GLN A 286 26.97 -12.23 23.22
C GLN A 286 27.47 -13.33 22.30
N ASN A 287 28.57 -13.14 21.56
CA ASN A 287 29.18 -14.19 20.71
C ASN A 287 29.95 -15.27 21.47
N GLN A 288 29.96 -15.24 22.79
CA GLN A 288 30.53 -16.35 23.59
C GLN A 288 29.36 -17.28 24.01
N ALA A 289 29.40 -18.48 23.45
CA ALA A 289 28.34 -19.49 23.55
C ALA A 289 27.89 -19.76 24.98
N MET A 290 26.61 -19.59 25.23
CA MET A 290 25.92 -20.21 26.36
C MET A 290 25.45 -21.63 25.97
N PRO A 291 25.69 -22.66 26.78
CA PRO A 291 25.22 -24.01 26.51
C PRO A 291 23.68 -24.07 26.65
N VAL A 292 23.02 -24.57 25.61
CA VAL A 292 21.56 -24.80 25.55
C VAL A 292 21.23 -26.01 26.45
N PRO A 293 20.25 -25.93 27.37
CA PRO A 293 19.76 -27.11 28.09
C PRO A 293 18.88 -27.97 27.15
N PRO A 294 18.94 -29.30 27.25
CA PRO A 294 18.19 -30.18 26.34
C PRO A 294 16.70 -30.14 26.63
N ILE A 295 15.93 -29.83 25.58
CA ILE A 295 14.45 -29.92 25.60
C ILE A 295 14.04 -31.38 25.41
N ALA A 296 13.30 -31.90 26.38
CA ALA A 296 12.74 -33.25 26.36
C ALA A 296 11.72 -33.40 25.23
N ALA A 297 11.92 -34.41 24.41
CA ALA A 297 11.02 -34.80 23.32
C ALA A 297 9.70 -35.37 23.85
N THR A 298 8.59 -34.67 23.55
CA THR A 298 7.25 -35.22 23.72
C THR A 298 6.79 -35.82 22.42
N LYS A 299 6.48 -37.12 22.43
CA LYS A 299 5.97 -37.89 21.29
C LYS A 299 4.55 -37.45 20.94
N PRO A 300 4.20 -37.29 19.66
CA PRO A 300 2.80 -37.10 19.26
C PRO A 300 2.06 -38.44 19.20
N GLN A 301 0.82 -38.42 19.73
CA GLN A 301 -0.14 -39.51 19.63
C GLN A 301 -0.65 -39.63 18.17
N ARG A 302 -0.77 -40.88 17.77
CA ARG A 302 -1.30 -41.35 16.51
C ARG A 302 -2.82 -41.38 16.59
N GLU A 303 -3.52 -40.61 15.76
CA GLU A 303 -4.95 -40.83 15.47
C GLU A 303 -5.07 -41.59 14.16
N GLN A 304 -6.04 -42.53 14.20
CA GLN A 304 -6.29 -43.51 13.13
C GLN A 304 -7.01 -42.83 11.98
N GLU A 305 -6.51 -43.06 10.75
CA GLU A 305 -7.23 -42.77 9.51
C GLU A 305 -8.12 -43.97 9.12
N GLU A 306 -9.39 -43.64 8.83
CA GLU A 306 -10.33 -44.51 8.15
C GLU A 306 -10.04 -44.52 6.65
N GLU A 307 -9.94 -45.73 6.09
CA GLU A 307 -9.79 -46.00 4.68
C GLU A 307 -11.05 -45.58 3.88
N ALA A 308 -10.87 -44.80 2.83
CA ALA A 308 -11.85 -44.66 1.76
C ALA A 308 -11.15 -44.94 0.44
N SER A 309 -11.61 -46.01 -0.19
CA SER A 309 -11.10 -46.60 -1.42
C SER A 309 -11.48 -45.86 -2.71
N ASP A 310 -10.52 -45.77 -3.61
CA ASP A 310 -10.52 -46.01 -5.07
C ASP A 310 -11.55 -45.31 -5.98
N GLU A 311 -11.02 -44.40 -6.77
CA GLU A 311 -10.89 -44.48 -8.25
C GLU A 311 -10.08 -43.26 -8.73
N ALA A 312 -8.76 -43.43 -8.77
CA ALA A 312 -7.90 -42.42 -9.38
C ALA A 312 -7.70 -42.77 -10.83
N GLY A 313 -8.27 -41.97 -11.75
CA GLY A 313 -7.94 -42.01 -13.14
C GLY A 313 -6.43 -41.76 -13.36
N VAL A 314 -5.80 -42.63 -14.11
CA VAL A 314 -4.39 -42.52 -14.49
C VAL A 314 -4.25 -41.28 -15.40
N LEU A 315 -3.71 -40.20 -14.86
CA LEU A 315 -3.25 -39.03 -15.65
C LEU A 315 -1.86 -39.39 -16.17
N GLU A 316 -1.73 -39.51 -17.48
CA GLU A 316 -0.43 -39.53 -18.13
C GLU A 316 0.26 -38.19 -17.93
N PHE A 317 1.32 -38.18 -17.15
CA PHE A 317 2.19 -37.02 -16.99
C PHE A 317 3.21 -37.03 -18.12
N GLU A 318 3.26 -35.97 -18.92
CA GLU A 318 4.44 -35.70 -19.74
C GLU A 318 5.61 -35.40 -18.79
N ILE A 319 6.54 -36.34 -18.74
CA ILE A 319 7.77 -36.27 -17.94
C ILE A 319 8.74 -35.38 -18.71
N SER A 320 8.82 -34.10 -18.37
CA SER A 320 10.06 -33.36 -18.67
C SER A 320 11.09 -33.85 -17.64
N GLU A 321 12.11 -34.56 -18.15
CA GLU A 321 13.26 -35.01 -17.37
C GLU A 321 14.08 -33.79 -16.90
N GLU A 322 13.66 -33.14 -15.83
CA GLU A 322 14.56 -32.26 -15.06
C GLU A 322 15.47 -33.23 -14.28
N ALA A 323 16.75 -33.32 -14.68
CA ALA A 323 17.75 -34.07 -13.98
C ALA A 323 17.82 -33.62 -12.52
N GLU A 324 17.67 -34.51 -11.54
CA GLU A 324 17.98 -34.18 -10.15
C GLU A 324 19.42 -33.64 -10.09
N ASP A 325 19.57 -32.45 -9.46
CA ASP A 325 20.87 -31.81 -9.22
C ASP A 325 21.68 -32.58 -8.16
N ARG A 326 21.96 -33.86 -8.44
CA ARG A 326 22.62 -34.78 -7.48
C ARG A 326 24.03 -34.35 -7.16
N ASP A 327 24.73 -33.79 -8.13
CA ASP A 327 26.12 -33.39 -8.02
C ASP A 327 26.28 -31.91 -7.65
N TYR A 328 25.16 -31.14 -7.56
CA TYR A 328 25.19 -29.73 -7.25
C TYR A 328 25.57 -29.48 -5.77
N GLN A 329 26.60 -28.65 -5.56
CA GLN A 329 27.09 -28.27 -4.25
C GLN A 329 26.65 -26.83 -3.93
N LEU A 330 26.12 -26.63 -2.71
CA LEU A 330 25.81 -25.30 -2.25
C LEU A 330 27.08 -24.46 -2.06
N PRO A 331 27.07 -23.15 -2.37
CA PRO A 331 28.21 -22.28 -2.18
C PRO A 331 28.65 -22.26 -0.71
N PRO A 332 29.96 -22.50 -0.43
CA PRO A 332 30.48 -22.47 0.93
C PRO A 332 30.64 -21.04 1.44
N THR A 333 30.61 -20.84 2.77
CA THR A 333 30.79 -19.52 3.43
C THR A 333 32.17 -18.92 3.18
N ASP A 334 33.16 -19.72 2.75
CA ASP A 334 34.51 -19.24 2.42
C ASP A 334 34.58 -18.30 1.21
N LEU A 335 33.52 -18.27 0.39
CA LEU A 335 33.35 -17.29 -0.70
C LEU A 335 33.05 -15.87 -0.18
N LEU A 336 32.67 -15.74 1.10
CA LEU A 336 32.32 -14.48 1.76
C LEU A 336 33.48 -13.94 2.58
N ASP A 337 33.64 -12.63 2.58
CA ASP A 337 34.73 -11.95 3.28
C ASP A 337 34.48 -11.85 4.79
N THR A 338 35.54 -12.01 5.59
CA THR A 338 35.49 -11.71 7.02
C THR A 338 35.72 -10.24 7.25
N ILE A 339 34.79 -9.55 7.84
CA ILE A 339 34.94 -8.13 8.21
C ILE A 339 35.33 -8.04 9.68
N GLN A 340 36.44 -7.40 9.98
CA GLN A 340 36.83 -7.16 11.38
C GLN A 340 35.80 -6.22 12.03
N ALA A 341 35.34 -6.62 13.22
CA ALA A 341 34.43 -5.79 14.00
C ALA A 341 35.11 -4.45 14.36
N THR A 342 34.40 -3.35 14.15
CA THR A 342 34.89 -2.02 14.52
C THR A 342 35.02 -1.93 16.05
N ASP A 343 36.15 -1.42 16.54
CA ASP A 343 36.33 -1.16 17.96
C ASP A 343 35.36 -0.06 18.43
N GLN A 344 34.44 -0.43 19.29
CA GLN A 344 33.44 0.47 19.88
C GLN A 344 33.73 0.79 21.35
N SER A 345 34.95 0.53 21.85
CA SER A 345 35.32 0.79 23.25
C SER A 345 35.08 2.25 23.67
N SER A 346 35.31 3.20 22.75
CA SER A 346 35.06 4.64 22.99
C SER A 346 33.60 4.99 23.14
N GLU A 347 32.69 4.13 22.70
CA GLU A 347 31.24 4.39 22.81
C GLU A 347 30.74 4.20 24.24
N TYR A 348 31.38 3.35 25.05
CA TYR A 348 30.97 3.17 26.46
C TYR A 348 31.11 4.46 27.28
N GLU A 349 32.22 5.19 27.13
CA GLU A 349 32.39 6.49 27.78
C GLU A 349 31.36 7.52 27.33
N LYS A 350 31.00 7.48 26.05
CA LYS A 350 29.94 8.36 25.50
C LYS A 350 28.57 7.98 26.02
N ILE A 351 28.29 6.69 26.18
CA ILE A 351 27.01 6.21 26.72
C ILE A 351 26.82 6.74 28.14
N GLU A 352 27.86 6.63 29.01
CA GLU A 352 27.78 7.16 30.37
C GLU A 352 27.53 8.68 30.39
N LYS A 353 28.25 9.42 29.55
CA LYS A 353 28.07 10.86 29.41
C LYS A 353 26.63 11.19 28.89
N ASN A 354 26.15 10.45 27.91
CA ASN A 354 24.84 10.66 27.30
C ASN A 354 23.69 10.36 28.29
N ILE A 355 23.88 9.37 29.20
CA ILE A 355 22.92 9.13 30.31
C ILE A 355 22.75 10.37 31.14
N GLY A 356 23.89 10.97 31.58
CA GLY A 356 23.85 12.19 32.38
C GLY A 356 23.20 13.38 31.65
N VAL A 357 23.51 13.54 30.35
CA VAL A 357 22.89 14.60 29.51
C VAL A 357 21.39 14.38 29.34
N LEU A 358 20.93 13.14 29.10
CA LEU A 358 19.51 12.81 28.99
C LEU A 358 18.74 13.13 30.27
N GLU A 359 19.24 12.69 31.44
CA GLU A 359 18.59 12.94 32.72
C GLU A 359 18.57 14.43 33.07
N GLN A 360 19.65 15.16 32.80
CA GLN A 360 19.70 16.62 32.98
C GLN A 360 18.71 17.33 32.03
N THR A 361 18.60 16.86 30.80
CA THR A 361 17.65 17.40 29.81
C THR A 361 16.21 17.20 30.28
N PHE A 362 15.84 16.01 30.71
CA PHE A 362 14.51 15.74 31.25
C PHE A 362 14.21 16.65 32.45
N LYS A 363 15.14 16.76 33.40
CA LYS A 363 14.99 17.63 34.57
C LYS A 363 14.82 19.12 34.17
N SER A 364 15.56 19.59 33.16
CA SER A 364 15.46 20.98 32.66
C SER A 364 14.11 21.30 32.03
N PHE A 365 13.46 20.31 31.43
CA PHE A 365 12.11 20.44 30.87
C PHE A 365 10.98 20.03 31.84
N GLY A 366 11.32 19.79 33.11
CA GLY A 366 10.37 19.40 34.15
C GLY A 366 9.72 18.05 33.91
N VAL A 367 10.46 17.11 33.35
CA VAL A 367 10.08 15.72 33.17
C VAL A 367 10.88 14.87 34.14
N ASP A 368 10.18 14.16 35.02
CA ASP A 368 10.82 13.18 35.91
C ASP A 368 10.91 11.82 35.20
N ALA A 369 12.09 11.47 34.74
CA ALA A 369 12.38 10.23 34.03
C ALA A 369 13.85 9.82 34.26
N LYS A 370 14.11 8.52 34.37
CA LYS A 370 15.43 7.96 34.59
C LYS A 370 15.82 6.96 33.51
N VAL A 371 17.08 6.92 33.14
CA VAL A 371 17.64 5.90 32.26
C VAL A 371 17.89 4.64 33.08
N VAL A 372 17.28 3.53 32.72
CA VAL A 372 17.36 2.26 33.45
C VAL A 372 18.39 1.34 32.83
N LYS A 373 18.50 1.35 31.49
CA LYS A 373 19.36 0.48 30.72
C LYS A 373 19.83 1.19 29.46
N ALA A 374 21.06 0.92 29.04
CA ALA A 374 21.59 1.26 27.73
C ALA A 374 22.02 0.00 27.00
N SER A 375 21.68 -0.14 25.73
CA SER A 375 22.08 -1.26 24.88
C SER A 375 22.83 -0.71 23.69
N LEU A 376 24.11 -1.07 23.56
CA LEU A 376 24.97 -0.69 22.45
C LEU A 376 24.74 -1.65 21.29
N GLY A 377 24.14 -1.16 20.20
CA GLY A 377 23.95 -1.88 18.96
C GLY A 377 25.01 -1.53 17.90
N PRO A 378 24.90 -2.15 16.70
CA PRO A 378 25.87 -1.91 15.63
C PRO A 378 25.91 -0.45 15.14
N SER A 379 24.76 0.18 14.99
CA SER A 379 24.62 1.54 14.42
C SER A 379 24.07 2.57 15.41
N VAL A 380 23.32 2.12 16.42
CA VAL A 380 22.68 2.98 17.40
C VAL A 380 22.78 2.40 18.80
N THR A 381 22.78 3.28 19.78
CA THR A 381 22.63 2.93 21.20
C THR A 381 21.19 3.22 21.63
N LYS A 382 20.52 2.23 22.22
CA LYS A 382 19.17 2.35 22.75
C LYS A 382 19.19 2.57 24.24
N PHE A 383 18.68 3.73 24.68
CA PHE A 383 18.50 4.06 26.10
C PHE A 383 17.04 3.74 26.48
N GLU A 384 16.85 2.84 27.45
CA GLU A 384 15.54 2.52 28.01
C GLU A 384 15.26 3.47 29.19
N VAL A 385 14.26 4.31 29.03
CA VAL A 385 13.90 5.37 29.97
C VAL A 385 12.62 5.03 30.69
N GLN A 386 12.63 5.11 32.01
CA GLN A 386 11.46 4.93 32.86
C GLN A 386 10.89 6.28 33.26
N PRO A 387 9.70 6.65 32.76
CA PRO A 387 8.97 7.83 33.24
C PRO A 387 8.47 7.63 34.68
N ALA A 388 8.50 8.67 35.50
CA ALA A 388 7.85 8.62 36.80
C ALA A 388 6.31 8.55 36.66
N VAL A 389 5.65 8.04 37.70
CA VAL A 389 4.19 7.89 37.70
C VAL A 389 3.50 9.26 37.49
N GLY A 390 2.60 9.33 36.50
CA GLY A 390 1.90 10.57 36.16
C GLY A 390 2.54 11.38 35.03
N VAL A 391 3.74 11.02 34.54
CA VAL A 391 4.36 11.64 33.37
C VAL A 391 3.72 11.08 32.09
N LYS A 392 3.14 11.95 31.26
CA LYS A 392 2.57 11.56 29.96
C LYS A 392 3.67 11.22 28.97
N VAL A 393 3.53 10.09 28.26
CA VAL A 393 4.47 9.64 27.20
C VAL A 393 4.69 10.74 26.15
N SER A 394 3.63 11.43 25.74
CA SER A 394 3.73 12.52 24.77
C SER A 394 4.61 13.69 25.21
N LYS A 395 4.78 13.92 26.53
CA LYS A 395 5.66 14.95 27.04
C LYS A 395 7.14 14.63 26.78
N ILE A 396 7.51 13.35 26.80
CA ILE A 396 8.86 12.88 26.47
C ILE A 396 9.06 12.86 24.95
N VAL A 397 8.09 12.31 24.21
CA VAL A 397 8.17 12.24 22.74
C VAL A 397 8.27 13.61 22.08
N ASN A 398 7.62 14.65 22.64
CA ASN A 398 7.72 16.01 22.11
C ASN A 398 9.09 16.67 22.36
N LEU A 399 9.94 16.08 23.20
CA LEU A 399 11.32 16.56 23.44
C LEU A 399 12.35 15.94 22.48
N THR A 400 11.95 15.18 21.46
CA THR A 400 12.86 14.49 20.54
C THR A 400 13.91 15.43 19.97
N ASP A 401 13.54 16.59 19.47
CA ASP A 401 14.45 17.56 18.86
C ASP A 401 15.36 18.24 19.92
N ASP A 402 14.81 18.51 21.10
CA ASP A 402 15.58 19.08 22.22
C ASP A 402 16.64 18.07 22.73
N ILE A 403 16.29 16.78 22.77
CA ILE A 403 17.20 15.69 23.14
C ILE A 403 18.27 15.51 22.07
N ALA A 404 17.91 15.51 20.78
CA ALA A 404 18.88 15.44 19.69
C ALA A 404 19.87 16.62 19.75
N LEU A 405 19.37 17.84 20.05
CA LEU A 405 20.22 19.01 20.24
C LEU A 405 21.15 18.85 21.45
N ALA A 406 20.64 18.37 22.58
CA ALA A 406 21.43 18.20 23.80
C ALA A 406 22.53 17.16 23.64
N LEU A 407 22.27 16.08 22.94
CA LEU A 407 23.22 15.01 22.65
C LEU A 407 24.15 15.34 21.48
N ALA A 408 23.92 16.45 20.76
CA ALA A 408 24.60 16.80 19.51
C ALA A 408 24.46 15.68 18.44
N ALA A 409 23.36 14.92 18.50
CA ALA A 409 23.04 13.86 17.56
C ALA A 409 22.35 14.45 16.32
N LYS A 410 22.56 13.84 15.15
CA LYS A 410 21.93 14.27 13.89
C LYS A 410 20.40 14.09 13.96
N ASP A 411 19.98 12.92 14.41
CA ASP A 411 18.59 12.53 14.59
C ASP A 411 18.49 11.54 15.75
N VAL A 412 17.34 11.55 16.43
CA VAL A 412 17.01 10.61 17.51
C VAL A 412 15.67 10.00 17.20
N ARG A 413 15.55 8.67 17.30
CA ARG A 413 14.28 7.97 17.14
C ARG A 413 13.71 7.57 18.50
N MET A 414 12.43 7.81 18.70
CA MET A 414 11.70 7.44 19.90
C MET A 414 10.82 6.23 19.67
N GLU A 415 10.96 5.21 20.50
CA GLU A 415 10.07 4.06 20.55
C GLU A 415 9.24 4.14 21.85
N ALA A 416 8.00 4.59 21.75
CA ALA A 416 7.18 4.87 22.92
C ALA A 416 5.77 4.27 22.83
N PRO A 417 5.45 3.25 23.66
CA PRO A 417 6.32 2.48 24.57
C PRO A 417 7.11 1.38 23.84
N ILE A 418 8.14 0.85 24.48
CA ILE A 418 8.81 -0.38 24.01
C ILE A 418 7.82 -1.55 24.11
N PRO A 419 7.72 -2.44 23.09
CA PRO A 419 6.84 -3.61 23.16
C PRO A 419 7.11 -4.47 24.40
N GLY A 420 6.05 -4.79 25.14
CA GLY A 420 6.14 -5.62 26.33
C GLY A 420 6.76 -4.98 27.58
N LYS A 421 7.18 -3.69 27.51
CA LYS A 421 7.80 -2.97 28.63
C LYS A 421 7.10 -1.64 28.91
N SER A 422 7.06 -1.21 30.17
CA SER A 422 6.58 0.11 30.60
C SER A 422 7.69 1.17 30.49
N LEU A 423 8.50 1.12 29.45
CA LEU A 423 9.67 1.95 29.21
C LEU A 423 9.57 2.64 27.85
N ILE A 424 10.29 3.73 27.69
CA ILE A 424 10.45 4.45 26.42
C ILE A 424 11.88 4.21 25.92
N GLY A 425 12.01 3.77 24.66
CA GLY A 425 13.30 3.63 23.99
C GLY A 425 13.71 4.92 23.30
N ILE A 426 14.93 5.37 23.55
CA ILE A 426 15.55 6.50 22.86
C ILE A 426 16.75 5.95 22.11
N GLU A 427 16.68 5.96 20.79
CA GLU A 427 17.72 5.44 19.91
C GLU A 427 18.60 6.60 19.43
N VAL A 428 19.85 6.56 19.80
CA VAL A 428 20.84 7.61 19.51
C VAL A 428 21.93 7.01 18.60
N PRO A 429 22.26 7.66 17.47
CA PRO A 429 23.31 7.19 16.58
C PRO A 429 24.68 7.05 17.30
N ASN A 430 25.38 5.96 17.05
CA ASN A 430 26.76 5.77 17.48
C ASN A 430 27.69 6.67 16.66
N SER A 431 28.80 7.09 17.20
CA SER A 431 29.81 7.81 16.43
C SER A 431 30.63 6.85 15.54
N ALA A 432 30.87 5.64 16.04
CA ALA A 432 31.46 4.55 15.27
C ALA A 432 30.38 3.50 14.93
N ILE A 433 30.05 3.41 13.66
CA ILE A 433 29.10 2.40 13.16
C ILE A 433 29.88 1.12 12.88
N SER A 434 29.48 0.00 13.48
CA SER A 434 30.04 -1.31 13.19
C SER A 434 29.29 -1.93 12.00
N THR A 435 30.03 -2.30 10.95
CA THR A 435 29.47 -3.02 9.80
C THR A 435 29.13 -4.45 10.22
N VAL A 436 27.93 -4.90 9.89
CA VAL A 436 27.48 -6.27 10.10
C VAL A 436 27.85 -7.09 8.86
N SER A 437 28.78 -8.06 9.00
CA SER A 437 29.19 -8.93 7.90
C SER A 437 28.08 -9.88 7.50
N PHE A 438 27.86 -10.08 6.20
CA PHE A 438 26.92 -11.07 5.71
C PHE A 438 27.36 -12.49 6.09
N ARG A 439 28.67 -12.78 6.02
CA ARG A 439 29.24 -14.06 6.48
C ARG A 439 28.87 -14.36 7.93
N ASP A 440 29.04 -13.38 8.83
CA ASP A 440 28.76 -13.56 10.27
C ASP A 440 27.28 -13.86 10.54
N ILE A 441 26.37 -13.36 9.69
CA ILE A 441 24.95 -13.65 9.83
C ILE A 441 24.63 -15.05 9.33
N VAL A 442 25.17 -15.45 8.18
CA VAL A 442 24.97 -16.78 7.61
C VAL A 442 25.53 -17.87 8.54
N GLU A 443 26.75 -17.68 9.09
CA GLU A 443 27.37 -18.63 10.03
C GLU A 443 26.66 -18.69 11.38
N ALA A 444 26.08 -17.57 11.84
CA ALA A 444 25.33 -17.52 13.09
C ALA A 444 23.88 -17.99 12.97
N GLN A 445 23.36 -18.13 11.73
CA GLN A 445 22.03 -18.64 11.49
C GLN A 445 22.00 -20.16 11.76
N PRO A 446 21.04 -20.66 12.58
CA PRO A 446 20.87 -22.10 12.73
C PRO A 446 20.57 -22.75 11.38
N SER A 447 21.27 -23.84 11.04
CA SER A 447 20.96 -24.59 9.82
C SER A 447 19.58 -25.23 9.94
N HIS A 448 18.66 -24.81 9.10
CA HIS A 448 17.31 -25.36 9.00
C HIS A 448 17.11 -25.90 7.56
N PRO A 449 17.51 -27.15 7.25
CA PRO A 449 17.41 -27.73 5.91
C PRO A 449 15.99 -27.71 5.35
N ASP A 450 14.96 -27.67 6.23
CA ASP A 450 13.55 -27.65 5.83
C ASP A 450 13.04 -26.23 5.47
N LYS A 451 13.86 -25.17 5.67
CA LYS A 451 13.46 -23.79 5.45
C LYS A 451 14.28 -23.12 4.35
N LEU A 452 14.07 -23.57 3.11
CA LEU A 452 14.81 -23.10 1.93
C LEU A 452 14.69 -21.60 1.65
N LEU A 453 13.66 -20.94 2.18
CA LEU A 453 13.33 -19.53 1.97
C LEU A 453 13.51 -18.67 3.24
N GLU A 454 14.26 -19.12 4.23
CA GLU A 454 14.65 -18.32 5.41
C GLU A 454 15.90 -17.49 5.10
N VAL A 455 15.74 -16.24 4.73
CA VAL A 455 16.82 -15.36 4.29
C VAL A 455 17.38 -14.51 5.43
N PRO A 456 18.72 -14.31 5.49
CA PRO A 456 19.35 -13.47 6.48
C PRO A 456 19.08 -11.98 6.23
N LEU A 457 18.74 -11.21 7.26
CA LEU A 457 18.53 -9.76 7.14
C LEU A 457 19.66 -8.96 7.79
N GLY A 458 20.11 -9.33 8.98
CA GLY A 458 21.10 -8.57 9.74
C GLY A 458 20.97 -8.76 11.24
N ARG A 459 21.35 -7.73 12.03
CA ARG A 459 21.25 -7.75 13.49
C ARG A 459 20.36 -6.63 14.00
N ASP A 460 19.58 -6.91 15.04
CA ASP A 460 18.83 -5.88 15.75
C ASP A 460 19.73 -5.08 16.71
N ILE A 461 19.16 -4.13 17.43
CA ILE A 461 19.90 -3.29 18.39
C ILE A 461 20.48 -4.11 19.55
N SER A 462 19.89 -5.26 19.88
CA SER A 462 20.40 -6.15 20.92
C SER A 462 21.53 -7.08 20.44
N GLY A 463 21.84 -7.07 19.14
CA GLY A 463 22.83 -7.92 18.50
C GLY A 463 22.30 -9.28 18.03
N MET A 464 21.04 -9.57 18.25
CA MET A 464 20.40 -10.82 17.79
C MET A 464 20.27 -10.84 16.27
N VAL A 465 20.58 -11.99 15.68
CA VAL A 465 20.37 -12.23 14.24
C VAL A 465 18.88 -12.19 13.93
N GLN A 466 18.53 -11.45 12.89
CA GLN A 466 17.17 -11.36 12.36
C GLN A 466 17.13 -11.96 10.96
N THR A 467 16.18 -12.87 10.75
CA THR A 467 15.92 -13.54 9.48
C THR A 467 14.49 -13.28 9.01
N ALA A 468 14.23 -13.48 7.73
CA ALA A 468 12.90 -13.43 7.15
C ALA A 468 12.57 -14.74 6.45
N ASP A 469 11.51 -15.42 6.87
CA ASP A 469 11.01 -16.65 6.24
C ASP A 469 9.92 -16.30 5.21
N LEU A 470 10.27 -16.30 3.93
CA LEU A 470 9.35 -15.93 2.84
C LEU A 470 8.17 -16.90 2.72
N SER A 471 8.29 -18.15 3.20
CA SER A 471 7.18 -19.10 3.21
C SER A 471 6.06 -18.67 4.19
N LYS A 472 6.44 -18.03 5.29
CA LYS A 472 5.51 -17.44 6.27
C LYS A 472 5.08 -16.03 5.91
N MET A 473 5.97 -15.27 5.27
CA MET A 473 5.75 -13.90 4.79
C MET A 473 5.79 -13.90 3.26
N PRO A 474 4.74 -14.34 2.58
CA PRO A 474 4.80 -14.71 1.16
C PRO A 474 5.22 -13.57 0.24
N HIS A 475 4.97 -12.34 0.63
CA HIS A 475 5.27 -11.18 -0.18
C HIS A 475 5.86 -10.08 0.69
N LEU A 476 6.95 -9.49 0.22
CA LEU A 476 7.74 -8.47 0.93
C LEU A 476 7.85 -7.21 0.06
N LEU A 477 7.46 -6.07 0.64
CA LEU A 477 7.68 -4.76 0.05
C LEU A 477 8.92 -4.13 0.64
N ILE A 478 9.88 -3.74 -0.19
CA ILE A 478 11.14 -3.10 0.21
C ILE A 478 11.18 -1.69 -0.39
N ALA A 479 11.33 -0.64 0.43
CA ALA A 479 11.44 0.70 -0.11
C ALA A 479 12.43 1.57 0.67
N GLY A 480 13.05 2.53 -0.04
CA GLY A 480 14.00 3.48 0.55
C GLY A 480 14.68 4.33 -0.51
N SER A 481 15.31 5.44 -0.09
CA SER A 481 16.02 6.33 -1.00
C SER A 481 17.30 5.70 -1.55
N THR A 482 17.81 6.24 -2.66
CA THR A 482 19.08 5.81 -3.25
C THR A 482 20.22 5.90 -2.23
N GLY A 483 21.05 4.85 -2.15
CA GLY A 483 22.16 4.76 -1.20
C GLY A 483 21.73 4.42 0.23
N SER A 484 20.46 4.09 0.49
CA SER A 484 19.98 3.70 1.82
C SER A 484 20.39 2.26 2.23
N GLY A 485 20.76 1.40 1.27
CA GLY A 485 21.13 0.00 1.48
C GLY A 485 20.14 -1.01 0.86
N LYS A 486 19.12 -0.55 0.12
CA LYS A 486 18.10 -1.40 -0.52
C LYS A 486 18.71 -2.50 -1.42
N SER A 487 19.59 -2.14 -2.35
CA SER A 487 20.20 -3.08 -3.30
C SER A 487 21.10 -4.10 -2.59
N VAL A 488 21.87 -3.67 -1.59
CA VAL A 488 22.68 -4.57 -0.77
C VAL A 488 21.82 -5.61 -0.05
N ALA A 489 20.67 -5.20 0.49
CA ALA A 489 19.76 -6.14 1.14
C ALA A 489 19.12 -7.12 0.15
N ILE A 490 18.75 -6.67 -1.06
CA ILE A 490 18.24 -7.55 -2.12
C ILE A 490 19.32 -8.57 -2.52
N ASN A 491 20.57 -8.13 -2.73
CA ASN A 491 21.70 -9.00 -2.99
C ASN A 491 21.92 -10.01 -1.85
N GLY A 492 21.82 -9.57 -0.59
CA GLY A 492 21.88 -10.46 0.57
C GLY A 492 20.76 -11.52 0.59
N ILE A 493 19.54 -11.15 0.21
CA ILE A 493 18.42 -12.08 0.10
C ILE A 493 18.67 -13.12 -1.01
N ILE A 494 19.06 -12.67 -2.21
CA ILE A 494 19.33 -13.56 -3.35
C ILE A 494 20.49 -14.50 -3.02
N THR A 495 21.62 -13.96 -2.55
CA THR A 495 22.78 -14.76 -2.17
C THR A 495 22.42 -15.75 -1.05
N GLY A 496 21.61 -15.33 -0.08
CA GLY A 496 21.11 -16.21 0.98
C GLY A 496 20.33 -17.41 0.42
N ILE A 497 19.48 -17.20 -0.59
CA ILE A 497 18.75 -18.28 -1.27
C ILE A 497 19.73 -19.19 -2.02
N LEU A 498 20.68 -18.62 -2.78
CA LEU A 498 21.66 -19.42 -3.55
C LEU A 498 22.56 -20.29 -2.66
N MET A 499 22.81 -19.86 -1.43
CA MET A 499 23.61 -20.61 -0.46
C MET A 499 22.82 -21.67 0.32
N GLN A 500 21.48 -21.70 0.21
CA GLN A 500 20.63 -22.60 1.00
C GLN A 500 19.83 -23.58 0.15
N ALA A 501 19.54 -23.24 -1.10
CA ALA A 501 18.64 -24.01 -1.96
C ALA A 501 19.30 -24.39 -3.28
N LYS A 502 18.99 -25.59 -3.77
CA LYS A 502 19.39 -26.08 -5.09
C LYS A 502 18.47 -25.56 -6.19
N PRO A 503 18.91 -25.55 -7.47
CA PRO A 503 18.12 -25.04 -8.59
C PRO A 503 16.76 -25.74 -8.80
N HIS A 504 16.63 -27.04 -8.48
CA HIS A 504 15.36 -27.75 -8.54
C HIS A 504 14.43 -27.51 -7.34
N GLU A 505 14.93 -26.92 -6.24
CA GLU A 505 14.15 -26.61 -5.05
C GLU A 505 13.58 -25.18 -5.08
N VAL A 506 14.37 -24.23 -5.62
CA VAL A 506 13.98 -22.81 -5.71
C VAL A 506 14.35 -22.23 -7.06
N LYS A 507 13.40 -21.69 -7.75
CA LYS A 507 13.57 -20.94 -9.00
C LYS A 507 13.31 -19.46 -8.79
N LEU A 508 14.02 -18.64 -9.56
CA LEU A 508 13.98 -17.18 -9.46
C LEU A 508 13.47 -16.57 -10.77
N MET A 509 12.60 -15.58 -10.66
CA MET A 509 12.26 -14.66 -11.75
C MET A 509 12.64 -13.25 -11.34
N MET A 510 13.53 -12.61 -12.11
CA MET A 510 14.10 -11.31 -11.80
C MET A 510 13.69 -10.27 -12.83
N ILE A 511 13.27 -9.09 -12.33
CA ILE A 511 12.84 -7.95 -13.14
C ILE A 511 13.65 -6.74 -12.72
N ASP A 512 14.49 -6.24 -13.63
CA ASP A 512 15.34 -5.06 -13.44
C ASP A 512 15.22 -4.10 -14.64
N PRO A 513 14.28 -3.17 -14.64
CA PRO A 513 14.08 -2.25 -15.74
C PRO A 513 15.23 -1.26 -15.94
N LYS A 514 16.15 -1.14 -14.99
CA LYS A 514 17.31 -0.25 -15.07
C LYS A 514 18.58 -0.92 -15.56
N MET A 515 18.63 -2.24 -15.62
CA MET A 515 19.81 -3.06 -16.00
C MET A 515 21.07 -2.79 -15.14
N VAL A 516 20.90 -2.53 -13.85
CA VAL A 516 22.00 -2.08 -12.97
C VAL A 516 22.27 -3.08 -11.85
N GLU A 517 21.21 -3.54 -11.18
CA GLU A 517 21.33 -4.22 -9.90
C GLU A 517 21.30 -5.75 -10.03
N LEU A 518 20.44 -6.30 -10.90
CA LEU A 518 20.19 -7.74 -10.99
C LEU A 518 20.87 -8.42 -12.18
N ASN A 519 21.48 -7.66 -13.08
CA ASN A 519 22.08 -8.19 -14.29
C ASN A 519 23.26 -9.17 -14.02
N VAL A 520 23.93 -9.03 -12.87
CA VAL A 520 25.01 -9.92 -12.42
C VAL A 520 24.56 -11.37 -12.27
N TYR A 521 23.27 -11.61 -12.01
CA TYR A 521 22.71 -12.94 -11.80
C TYR A 521 22.32 -13.66 -13.10
N ASN A 522 22.46 -13.03 -14.27
CA ASN A 522 22.20 -13.73 -15.53
C ASN A 522 23.10 -14.97 -15.67
N GLY A 523 22.52 -16.11 -16.04
CA GLY A 523 23.24 -17.37 -16.23
C GLY A 523 23.21 -18.29 -15.01
N ILE A 524 22.73 -17.88 -13.84
CA ILE A 524 22.61 -18.81 -12.70
C ILE A 524 21.52 -19.86 -12.98
N PRO A 525 21.71 -21.14 -12.58
CA PRO A 525 20.78 -22.24 -12.87
C PRO A 525 19.42 -22.10 -12.18
N HIS A 526 19.30 -21.20 -11.21
CA HIS A 526 18.03 -20.91 -10.53
C HIS A 526 17.08 -20.05 -11.35
N LEU A 527 17.52 -19.38 -12.43
CA LEU A 527 16.66 -18.48 -13.21
C LEU A 527 15.66 -19.24 -14.08
N LEU A 528 14.39 -18.84 -14.03
CA LEU A 528 13.33 -19.30 -14.95
C LEU A 528 13.45 -18.66 -16.33
N THR A 529 13.86 -17.41 -16.38
CA THR A 529 14.05 -16.60 -17.58
C THR A 529 15.28 -15.72 -17.41
N PRO A 530 15.91 -15.22 -18.49
CA PRO A 530 16.86 -14.13 -18.36
C PRO A 530 16.24 -12.95 -17.59
N VAL A 531 17.05 -12.16 -16.90
CA VAL A 531 16.56 -10.98 -16.17
C VAL A 531 15.76 -10.08 -17.11
N VAL A 532 14.50 -9.83 -16.76
CA VAL A 532 13.57 -9.07 -17.59
C VAL A 532 13.82 -7.58 -17.40
N THR A 533 14.20 -6.92 -18.50
CA THR A 533 14.63 -5.52 -18.46
C THR A 533 13.60 -4.54 -19.04
N ASN A 534 12.74 -5.02 -19.94
CA ASN A 534 11.69 -4.18 -20.54
C ASN A 534 10.44 -4.14 -19.65
N PRO A 535 9.93 -2.96 -19.25
CA PRO A 535 8.76 -2.84 -18.37
C PRO A 535 7.46 -3.49 -18.92
N ARG A 536 7.25 -3.47 -20.25
CA ARG A 536 6.09 -4.15 -20.87
C ARG A 536 6.24 -5.67 -20.80
N LYS A 537 7.43 -6.18 -21.10
CA LYS A 537 7.76 -7.61 -20.95
C LYS A 537 7.68 -8.06 -19.48
N ALA A 538 7.96 -7.15 -18.53
CA ALA A 538 7.82 -7.42 -17.10
C ALA A 538 6.35 -7.65 -16.69
N ALA A 539 5.41 -6.89 -17.24
CA ALA A 539 3.98 -7.13 -17.02
C ALA A 539 3.57 -8.52 -17.56
N GLN A 540 4.04 -8.90 -18.75
CA GLN A 540 3.81 -10.23 -19.32
C GLN A 540 4.44 -11.34 -18.47
N ALA A 541 5.68 -11.16 -17.98
CA ALA A 541 6.34 -12.10 -17.09
C ALA A 541 5.54 -12.33 -15.81
N LEU A 542 5.02 -11.27 -15.19
CA LEU A 542 4.14 -11.39 -14.03
C LEU A 542 2.83 -12.14 -14.35
N GLN A 543 2.25 -11.93 -15.53
CA GLN A 543 1.09 -12.72 -16.01
C GLN A 543 1.43 -14.19 -16.22
N LYS A 544 2.63 -14.51 -16.70
CA LYS A 544 3.10 -15.90 -16.82
C LYS A 544 3.22 -16.56 -15.43
N VAL A 545 3.67 -15.84 -14.42
CA VAL A 545 3.69 -16.35 -13.03
C VAL A 545 2.27 -16.60 -12.51
N VAL A 546 1.30 -15.75 -12.87
CA VAL A 546 -0.12 -15.99 -12.54
C VAL A 546 -0.62 -17.28 -13.19
N GLN A 547 -0.30 -17.50 -14.48
CA GLN A 547 -0.66 -18.73 -15.19
C GLN A 547 -0.04 -19.98 -14.54
N GLU A 548 1.25 -19.92 -14.18
CA GLU A 548 1.94 -21.01 -13.45
C GLU A 548 1.26 -21.29 -12.09
N MET A 549 0.87 -20.23 -11.37
CA MET A 549 0.11 -20.38 -10.12
C MET A 549 -1.20 -21.13 -10.35
N GLU A 550 -1.96 -20.77 -11.37
CA GLU A 550 -3.24 -21.40 -11.72
C GLU A 550 -3.04 -22.87 -12.13
N PHE A 551 -2.02 -23.15 -12.92
CA PHE A 551 -1.63 -24.52 -13.29
C PHE A 551 -1.27 -25.38 -12.06
N ARG A 552 -0.56 -24.83 -11.08
CA ARG A 552 -0.28 -25.53 -9.83
C ARG A 552 -1.55 -25.85 -9.04
N TYR A 553 -2.52 -24.96 -9.02
CA TYR A 553 -3.81 -25.22 -8.39
C TYR A 553 -4.58 -26.34 -9.09
N GLU A 554 -4.51 -26.44 -10.41
CA GLU A 554 -5.09 -27.58 -11.16
C GLU A 554 -4.44 -28.90 -10.75
N LYS A 555 -3.10 -28.95 -10.64
CA LYS A 555 -2.38 -30.12 -10.12
C LYS A 555 -2.78 -30.47 -8.68
N PHE A 556 -2.94 -29.47 -7.82
CA PHE A 556 -3.38 -29.69 -6.43
C PHE A 556 -4.81 -30.25 -6.37
N ALA A 557 -5.71 -29.72 -7.20
CA ALA A 557 -7.07 -30.21 -7.28
C ALA A 557 -7.13 -31.66 -7.80
N ALA A 558 -6.33 -32.00 -8.81
CA ALA A 558 -6.25 -33.36 -9.39
C ALA A 558 -5.68 -34.39 -8.39
N THR A 559 -4.78 -33.97 -7.49
CA THR A 559 -4.12 -34.85 -6.50
C THR A 559 -4.75 -34.78 -5.11
N GLY A 560 -5.74 -33.91 -4.89
CA GLY A 560 -6.44 -33.76 -3.60
C GLY A 560 -5.62 -33.07 -2.51
N VAL A 561 -4.47 -32.48 -2.84
CA VAL A 561 -3.63 -31.72 -1.91
C VAL A 561 -3.97 -30.24 -1.89
N ARG A 562 -3.54 -29.51 -0.83
CA ARG A 562 -3.94 -28.10 -0.63
C ARG A 562 -2.83 -27.10 -0.89
N ASN A 563 -1.57 -27.54 -0.99
CA ASN A 563 -0.42 -26.66 -1.13
C ASN A 563 0.78 -27.42 -1.71
N ILE A 564 1.81 -26.66 -2.10
CA ILE A 564 3.04 -27.18 -2.69
C ILE A 564 3.75 -28.19 -1.78
N THR A 565 3.79 -27.97 -0.47
CA THR A 565 4.46 -28.88 0.46
C THR A 565 3.78 -30.26 0.47
N GLY A 566 2.45 -30.27 0.53
CA GLY A 566 1.68 -31.52 0.46
C GLY A 566 1.84 -32.22 -0.91
N TYR A 567 1.90 -31.45 -1.99
CA TYR A 567 2.14 -32.01 -3.33
C TYR A 567 3.52 -32.64 -3.42
N ASN A 568 4.57 -31.93 -3.03
CA ASN A 568 5.95 -32.44 -3.08
C ASN A 568 6.14 -33.66 -2.18
N GLN A 569 5.54 -33.69 -1.00
CA GLN A 569 5.54 -34.89 -0.12
C GLN A 569 4.86 -36.09 -0.79
N LEU A 570 3.71 -35.87 -1.44
CA LEU A 570 3.01 -36.92 -2.18
C LEU A 570 3.86 -37.47 -3.32
N ILE A 571 4.53 -36.59 -4.10
CA ILE A 571 5.41 -37.03 -5.20
C ILE A 571 6.62 -37.80 -4.66
N GLN A 572 7.27 -37.31 -3.59
CA GLN A 572 8.39 -38.01 -2.96
C GLN A 572 7.99 -39.41 -2.45
N GLN A 573 6.78 -39.54 -1.85
CA GLN A 573 6.25 -40.82 -1.41
C GLN A 573 6.02 -41.75 -2.58
N LYS A 574 5.39 -41.30 -3.66
CA LYS A 574 5.17 -42.08 -4.87
C LYS A 574 6.48 -42.53 -5.53
N ASN A 575 7.48 -41.63 -5.61
CA ASN A 575 8.80 -41.95 -6.12
C ASN A 575 9.49 -43.04 -5.28
N ALA A 576 9.30 -43.02 -3.97
CA ALA A 576 9.82 -44.06 -3.09
C ALA A 576 9.07 -45.39 -3.21
N GLU A 577 7.78 -45.41 -3.55
CA GLU A 577 6.94 -46.57 -3.73
C GLU A 577 7.13 -47.23 -5.12
N ASP A 578 7.13 -46.42 -6.19
CA ASP A 578 7.16 -46.84 -7.58
C ASP A 578 8.58 -47.01 -8.11
N GLY A 579 9.59 -46.41 -7.46
CA GLY A 579 10.99 -46.36 -7.94
C GLY A 579 11.17 -45.43 -9.13
N GLU A 580 10.17 -44.57 -9.39
CA GLU A 580 10.22 -43.53 -10.43
C GLU A 580 10.85 -42.25 -9.87
N ASN A 581 11.33 -41.38 -10.74
CA ASN A 581 11.93 -40.11 -10.38
C ASN A 581 11.08 -38.95 -10.93
N ARG A 582 9.87 -38.76 -10.41
CA ARG A 582 8.96 -37.65 -10.80
C ARG A 582 9.47 -36.39 -10.21
N PRO A 583 9.54 -35.27 -10.97
CA PRO A 583 10.02 -33.99 -10.46
C PRO A 583 9.08 -33.40 -9.42
N ILE A 584 9.65 -32.77 -8.38
CA ILE A 584 8.92 -31.95 -7.41
C ILE A 584 8.70 -30.55 -7.98
N LEU A 585 7.71 -29.84 -7.47
CA LEU A 585 7.50 -28.44 -7.83
C LEU A 585 8.47 -27.55 -7.05
N PRO A 586 9.30 -26.71 -7.70
CA PRO A 586 10.16 -25.74 -7.02
C PRO A 586 9.35 -24.61 -6.42
N PHE A 587 9.84 -24.01 -5.34
CA PHE A 587 9.39 -22.67 -4.93
C PHE A 587 9.82 -21.65 -5.99
N ILE A 588 9.00 -20.61 -6.21
CA ILE A 588 9.32 -19.52 -7.14
C ILE A 588 9.40 -18.21 -6.35
N VAL A 589 10.53 -17.51 -6.49
CA VAL A 589 10.67 -16.15 -5.92
C VAL A 589 10.78 -15.14 -7.04
N VAL A 590 9.79 -14.25 -7.12
CA VAL A 590 9.74 -13.15 -8.08
C VAL A 590 10.32 -11.91 -7.43
N ILE A 591 11.35 -11.32 -8.04
CA ILE A 591 12.06 -10.15 -7.52
C ILE A 591 11.92 -9.00 -8.51
N VAL A 592 11.35 -7.88 -8.05
CA VAL A 592 11.23 -6.64 -8.82
C VAL A 592 12.09 -5.59 -8.14
N ASP A 593 13.18 -5.12 -8.80
CA ASP A 593 14.09 -4.13 -8.22
C ASP A 593 13.48 -2.72 -8.18
N GLU A 594 12.75 -2.30 -9.21
CA GLU A 594 12.12 -0.97 -9.24
C GLU A 594 10.67 -1.03 -9.73
N LEU A 595 9.76 -1.19 -8.80
CA LEU A 595 8.32 -1.22 -9.09
C LEU A 595 7.83 0.08 -9.73
N ALA A 596 8.41 1.23 -9.36
CA ALA A 596 7.99 2.53 -9.89
C ALA A 596 8.09 2.60 -11.43
N ASP A 597 9.14 2.01 -12.02
CA ASP A 597 9.34 2.07 -13.46
C ASP A 597 8.33 1.17 -14.21
N LEU A 598 7.85 0.10 -13.59
CA LEU A 598 6.76 -0.73 -14.12
C LEU A 598 5.41 -0.01 -14.01
N MET A 599 5.12 0.59 -12.86
CA MET A 599 3.86 1.33 -12.60
C MET A 599 3.71 2.56 -13.50
N MET A 600 4.80 3.14 -13.99
CA MET A 600 4.76 4.26 -14.94
C MET A 600 4.39 3.84 -16.37
N VAL A 601 4.58 2.56 -16.75
CA VAL A 601 4.42 2.08 -18.13
C VAL A 601 3.18 1.20 -18.29
N ALA A 602 2.92 0.29 -17.35
CA ALA A 602 1.88 -0.73 -17.41
C ALA A 602 1.18 -0.88 -16.05
N SER A 603 0.73 0.22 -15.45
CA SER A 603 0.22 0.29 -14.08
C SER A 603 -0.87 -0.74 -13.78
N ASN A 604 -1.90 -0.81 -14.63
CA ASN A 604 -3.06 -1.67 -14.38
C ASN A 604 -2.69 -3.15 -14.48
N GLU A 605 -1.94 -3.54 -15.51
CA GLU A 605 -1.54 -4.92 -15.75
C GLU A 605 -0.62 -5.46 -14.64
N VAL A 606 0.32 -4.61 -14.21
CA VAL A 606 1.25 -4.92 -13.11
C VAL A 606 0.50 -4.99 -11.77
N GLU A 607 -0.38 -4.03 -11.48
CA GLU A 607 -1.15 -4.02 -10.23
C GLU A 607 -2.07 -5.23 -10.15
N ASP A 608 -2.80 -5.57 -11.22
CA ASP A 608 -3.69 -6.73 -11.27
C ASP A 608 -2.94 -8.05 -11.08
N ALA A 609 -1.78 -8.22 -11.73
CA ALA A 609 -0.94 -9.40 -11.55
C ALA A 609 -0.41 -9.52 -10.10
N ILE A 610 0.09 -8.41 -9.52
CA ILE A 610 0.55 -8.38 -8.12
C ILE A 610 -0.59 -8.74 -7.17
N ILE A 611 -1.80 -8.19 -7.36
CA ILE A 611 -2.96 -8.48 -6.51
C ILE A 611 -3.32 -9.96 -6.59
N ARG A 612 -3.40 -10.52 -7.81
CA ARG A 612 -3.77 -11.92 -8.03
C ARG A 612 -2.77 -12.86 -7.35
N LEU A 613 -1.47 -12.61 -7.55
CA LEU A 613 -0.41 -13.36 -6.88
C LEU A 613 -0.48 -13.19 -5.35
N ALA A 614 -0.63 -11.96 -4.85
CA ALA A 614 -0.63 -11.72 -3.42
C ALA A 614 -1.80 -12.41 -2.69
N GLN A 615 -2.93 -12.62 -3.37
CA GLN A 615 -4.09 -13.30 -2.81
C GLN A 615 -3.97 -14.82 -2.77
N MET A 616 -3.30 -15.43 -3.75
CA MET A 616 -3.36 -16.87 -3.96
C MET A 616 -2.00 -17.58 -4.02
N ALA A 617 -0.91 -16.91 -4.34
CA ALA A 617 0.36 -17.52 -4.67
C ALA A 617 1.03 -18.28 -3.50
N ARG A 618 0.71 -17.95 -2.25
CA ARG A 618 1.31 -18.57 -1.06
C ARG A 618 1.19 -20.10 -1.05
N ALA A 619 0.00 -20.63 -1.30
CA ALA A 619 -0.23 -22.07 -1.29
C ALA A 619 0.44 -22.76 -2.49
N ALA A 620 0.60 -22.05 -3.62
CA ALA A 620 1.31 -22.51 -4.80
C ALA A 620 2.85 -22.46 -4.66
N GLY A 621 3.39 -21.95 -3.55
CA GLY A 621 4.83 -21.81 -3.32
C GLY A 621 5.47 -20.70 -4.15
N ILE A 622 4.72 -19.62 -4.44
CA ILE A 622 5.20 -18.49 -5.20
C ILE A 622 5.24 -17.25 -4.30
N HIS A 623 6.38 -16.57 -4.26
CA HIS A 623 6.66 -15.48 -3.36
C HIS A 623 7.15 -14.26 -4.13
N MET A 624 6.84 -13.04 -3.66
CA MET A 624 7.25 -11.81 -4.35
C MET A 624 8.05 -10.90 -3.41
N ILE A 625 9.11 -10.33 -3.95
CA ILE A 625 9.87 -9.23 -3.36
C ILE A 625 9.72 -8.03 -4.30
N LEU A 626 8.96 -7.03 -3.84
CA LEU A 626 8.68 -5.81 -4.60
C LEU A 626 9.51 -4.68 -4.02
N ALA A 627 10.46 -4.17 -4.79
CA ALA A 627 11.31 -3.10 -4.32
C ALA A 627 11.11 -1.80 -5.10
N THR A 628 11.34 -0.63 -4.45
CA THR A 628 11.28 0.68 -5.09
C THR A 628 12.13 1.71 -4.35
N GLN A 629 12.76 2.62 -5.14
CA GLN A 629 13.44 3.81 -4.62
C GLN A 629 12.52 5.03 -4.55
N ARG A 630 11.28 4.92 -5.07
CA ARG A 630 10.28 6.00 -5.12
C ARG A 630 9.06 5.64 -4.27
N PRO A 631 9.11 5.87 -2.95
CA PRO A 631 8.01 5.51 -2.05
C PRO A 631 6.84 6.50 -2.14
N SER A 632 6.25 6.68 -3.33
CA SER A 632 5.06 7.50 -3.55
C SER A 632 3.77 6.68 -3.49
N VAL A 633 2.64 7.33 -3.25
CA VAL A 633 1.32 6.68 -3.18
C VAL A 633 0.90 6.09 -4.53
N ASP A 634 1.39 6.65 -5.63
CA ASP A 634 1.12 6.16 -6.99
C ASP A 634 1.87 4.87 -7.32
N VAL A 635 2.96 4.57 -6.60
CA VAL A 635 3.76 3.34 -6.74
C VAL A 635 3.35 2.31 -5.69
N ILE A 636 3.31 2.72 -4.43
CA ILE A 636 2.87 1.89 -3.31
C ILE A 636 1.40 2.20 -3.03
N THR A 637 0.53 1.68 -3.88
CA THR A 637 -0.91 1.96 -3.81
C THR A 637 -1.54 1.35 -2.55
N GLY A 638 -2.71 1.85 -2.17
CA GLY A 638 -3.47 1.29 -1.05
C GLY A 638 -3.81 -0.20 -1.25
N ILE A 639 -3.98 -0.62 -2.51
CA ILE A 639 -4.33 -1.99 -2.87
C ILE A 639 -3.10 -2.90 -2.72
N ILE A 640 -1.94 -2.50 -3.19
CA ILE A 640 -0.67 -3.23 -2.98
C ILE A 640 -0.41 -3.38 -1.48
N LYS A 641 -0.54 -2.31 -0.68
CA LYS A 641 -0.33 -2.37 0.77
C LYS A 641 -1.29 -3.31 1.50
N ALA A 642 -2.53 -3.41 1.04
CA ALA A 642 -3.52 -4.31 1.63
C ALA A 642 -3.20 -5.79 1.38
N ASN A 643 -2.50 -6.11 0.29
CA ASN A 643 -2.19 -7.48 -0.13
C ASN A 643 -0.74 -7.89 0.17
N VAL A 644 0.18 -6.94 0.39
CA VAL A 644 1.58 -7.16 0.77
C VAL A 644 1.83 -6.61 2.18
N PRO A 645 1.55 -7.39 3.23
CA PRO A 645 1.58 -6.91 4.61
C PRO A 645 2.98 -6.81 5.20
N SER A 646 3.95 -7.63 4.75
CA SER A 646 5.34 -7.57 5.23
C SER A 646 6.09 -6.46 4.53
N ARG A 647 6.75 -5.61 5.29
CA ARG A 647 7.36 -4.39 4.75
C ARG A 647 8.73 -4.11 5.36
N MET A 648 9.61 -3.60 4.54
CA MET A 648 10.96 -3.19 4.92
C MET A 648 11.20 -1.76 4.44
N ALA A 649 11.41 -0.84 5.36
CA ALA A 649 11.71 0.55 5.06
C ALA A 649 13.15 0.87 5.38
N PHE A 650 13.92 1.23 4.37
CA PHE A 650 15.22 1.86 4.51
C PHE A 650 15.08 3.38 4.71
N ALA A 651 16.19 4.08 4.91
CA ALA A 651 16.18 5.52 5.11
C ALA A 651 15.45 6.25 3.95
N VAL A 652 14.55 7.15 4.31
CA VAL A 652 13.82 8.03 3.40
C VAL A 652 13.97 9.49 3.79
N SER A 653 13.60 10.41 2.89
CA SER A 653 13.77 11.84 3.11
C SER A 653 12.68 12.49 3.96
N SER A 654 11.50 11.89 4.06
CA SER A 654 10.37 12.49 4.75
C SER A 654 9.54 11.50 5.56
N GLY A 655 8.89 11.98 6.62
CA GLY A 655 7.93 11.18 7.37
C GLY A 655 6.68 10.80 6.55
N THR A 656 6.40 11.47 5.44
CA THR A 656 5.33 11.09 4.50
C THR A 656 5.72 9.81 3.78
N ASP A 657 6.97 9.71 3.29
CA ASP A 657 7.49 8.52 2.62
C ASP A 657 7.51 7.33 3.58
N SER A 658 7.94 7.55 4.85
CA SER A 658 7.88 6.53 5.89
C SER A 658 6.46 5.98 6.07
N ARG A 659 5.45 6.86 6.17
CA ARG A 659 4.04 6.44 6.27
C ARG A 659 3.53 5.74 5.02
N THR A 660 4.04 6.11 3.85
CA THR A 660 3.67 5.41 2.60
C THR A 660 4.15 3.96 2.63
N ILE A 661 5.32 3.68 3.21
CA ILE A 661 5.88 2.32 3.27
C ILE A 661 5.29 1.52 4.44
N ILE A 662 5.50 1.99 5.68
CA ILE A 662 5.23 1.22 6.91
C ILE A 662 4.05 1.76 7.74
N ASP A 663 3.23 2.66 7.21
CA ASP A 663 2.07 3.31 7.84
C ASP A 663 2.41 4.11 9.13
N THR A 664 3.69 4.23 9.50
CA THR A 664 4.18 4.96 10.67
C THR A 664 5.38 5.83 10.31
N ASN A 665 5.68 6.83 11.15
CA ASN A 665 6.93 7.58 11.06
C ASN A 665 8.08 6.72 11.59
N GLY A 666 9.31 7.04 11.18
CA GLY A 666 10.53 6.46 11.74
C GLY A 666 11.59 6.15 10.69
N ALA A 667 11.22 5.86 9.45
CA ALA A 667 12.19 5.60 8.39
C ALA A 667 12.97 6.88 7.97
N GLU A 668 12.39 8.06 8.20
CA GLU A 668 13.08 9.35 8.01
C GLU A 668 14.16 9.63 9.06
N LYS A 669 14.20 8.82 10.14
CA LYS A 669 15.19 8.89 11.23
C LYS A 669 16.28 7.83 11.13
N LEU A 670 16.29 7.04 10.08
CA LEU A 670 17.28 6.02 9.80
C LEU A 670 18.57 6.64 9.27
N LEU A 671 19.70 5.96 9.54
CA LEU A 671 21.04 6.46 9.22
C LEU A 671 21.46 6.20 7.77
N GLY A 672 20.73 5.35 7.04
CA GLY A 672 21.16 4.80 5.75
C GLY A 672 22.17 3.65 5.90
N ARG A 673 22.82 3.25 4.81
CA ARG A 673 23.85 2.19 4.81
C ARG A 673 23.36 0.88 5.45
N GLY A 674 22.14 0.45 5.10
CA GLY A 674 21.57 -0.79 5.60
C GLY A 674 20.76 -0.67 6.89
N ASP A 675 20.70 0.51 7.53
CA ASP A 675 19.81 0.74 8.65
C ASP A 675 18.35 0.76 8.18
N MET A 676 17.52 -0.14 8.69
CA MET A 676 16.18 -0.39 8.21
C MET A 676 15.16 -0.63 9.33
N LEU A 677 13.91 -0.42 9.02
CA LEU A 677 12.76 -0.82 9.83
C LEU A 677 12.03 -1.98 9.13
N PHE A 678 12.00 -3.13 9.76
CA PHE A 678 11.34 -4.33 9.27
C PHE A 678 10.03 -4.56 10.03
N LEU A 679 8.92 -4.65 9.29
CA LEU A 679 7.58 -4.94 9.80
C LEU A 679 7.11 -6.29 9.21
N PRO A 680 7.32 -7.41 9.92
CA PRO A 680 6.82 -8.70 9.48
C PRO A 680 5.29 -8.78 9.59
N MET A 681 4.70 -9.68 8.80
CA MET A 681 3.26 -9.94 8.84
C MET A 681 2.81 -10.37 10.25
N GLY A 682 1.77 -9.71 10.77
CA GLY A 682 1.17 -9.99 12.08
C GLY A 682 1.74 -9.13 13.21
N GLU A 683 2.84 -8.42 12.99
CA GLU A 683 3.38 -7.48 13.97
C GLU A 683 2.80 -6.06 13.77
N ASN A 684 2.62 -5.34 14.89
CA ASN A 684 2.07 -3.99 14.86
C ASN A 684 3.13 -2.88 14.89
N LYS A 685 4.37 -3.24 15.18
CA LYS A 685 5.49 -2.30 15.28
C LYS A 685 6.69 -2.83 14.51
N PRO A 686 7.40 -1.96 13.79
CA PRO A 686 8.60 -2.38 13.08
C PRO A 686 9.77 -2.60 14.05
N ILE A 687 10.61 -3.56 13.72
CA ILE A 687 11.87 -3.86 14.37
C ILE A 687 12.97 -3.10 13.62
N ARG A 688 13.86 -2.40 14.32
CA ARG A 688 15.03 -1.78 13.72
C ARG A 688 16.15 -2.79 13.57
N ILE A 689 16.68 -2.93 12.37
CA ILE A 689 17.73 -3.88 12.01
C ILE A 689 18.84 -3.13 11.30
N GLN A 690 20.09 -3.39 11.68
CA GLN A 690 21.23 -3.06 10.83
C GLN A 690 21.41 -4.22 9.85
N GLY A 691 21.16 -3.94 8.58
CA GLY A 691 21.27 -4.92 7.49
C GLY A 691 22.71 -5.44 7.35
N ALA A 692 22.79 -6.72 6.99
CA ALA A 692 24.05 -7.35 6.66
C ALA A 692 24.63 -6.72 5.38
N PHE A 693 25.94 -6.48 5.41
CA PHE A 693 26.65 -5.95 4.24
C PHE A 693 27.28 -7.11 3.46
N ILE A 694 27.01 -7.14 2.17
CA ILE A 694 27.66 -7.98 1.17
C ILE A 694 28.20 -7.07 0.07
N SER A 695 29.41 -7.28 -0.37
CA SER A 695 30.04 -6.54 -1.46
C SER A 695 29.70 -7.13 -2.82
N ASP A 696 29.82 -6.32 -3.87
CA ASP A 696 29.58 -6.79 -5.25
C ASP A 696 30.56 -7.93 -5.63
N GLN A 697 31.77 -7.90 -5.13
CA GLN A 697 32.79 -8.94 -5.34
C GLN A 697 32.40 -10.28 -4.71
N GLU A 698 31.78 -10.26 -3.52
CA GLU A 698 31.26 -11.47 -2.87
C GLU A 698 30.11 -12.06 -3.67
N VAL A 699 29.19 -11.21 -4.16
CA VAL A 699 28.09 -11.63 -5.03
C VAL A 699 28.65 -12.28 -6.30
N GLU A 700 29.61 -11.64 -6.98
CA GLU A 700 30.24 -12.17 -8.19
C GLU A 700 30.91 -13.53 -7.94
N ARG A 701 31.60 -13.73 -6.81
CA ARG A 701 32.21 -15.03 -6.44
C ARG A 701 31.17 -16.14 -6.26
N VAL A 702 30.04 -15.84 -5.60
CA VAL A 702 28.96 -16.79 -5.39
C VAL A 702 28.27 -17.11 -6.72
N VAL A 703 28.00 -16.11 -7.54
CA VAL A 703 27.40 -16.27 -8.87
C VAL A 703 28.29 -17.11 -9.76
N ALA A 704 29.60 -16.83 -9.84
CA ALA A 704 30.56 -17.63 -10.60
C ALA A 704 30.58 -19.09 -10.13
N PHE A 705 30.60 -19.33 -8.83
CA PHE A 705 30.59 -20.67 -8.25
C PHE A 705 29.35 -21.48 -8.66
N VAL A 706 28.16 -20.91 -8.70
CA VAL A 706 26.93 -21.61 -9.08
C VAL A 706 26.81 -21.77 -10.61
N THR A 707 27.28 -20.80 -11.39
CA THR A 707 27.25 -20.84 -12.86
C THR A 707 28.27 -21.84 -13.42
N ASP A 708 29.44 -21.97 -12.79
CA ASP A 708 30.48 -22.94 -13.20
C ASP A 708 30.03 -24.41 -13.02
N GLN A 709 29.04 -24.68 -12.16
CA GLN A 709 28.51 -26.02 -11.93
C GLN A 709 27.42 -26.41 -12.92
N GLN A 710 26.55 -25.50 -13.31
CA GLN A 710 25.39 -25.78 -14.16
C GLN A 710 24.98 -24.51 -14.91
N GLU A 711 24.75 -24.62 -16.22
CA GLU A 711 24.20 -23.56 -17.05
C GLU A 711 22.71 -23.33 -16.74
N ALA A 712 22.22 -22.12 -16.99
CA ALA A 712 20.82 -21.81 -16.81
C ALA A 712 19.94 -22.48 -17.86
N GLU A 713 18.99 -23.30 -17.46
CA GLU A 713 17.94 -23.86 -18.31
C GLU A 713 16.69 -22.95 -18.22
N TYR A 714 16.53 -22.08 -19.22
CA TYR A 714 15.42 -21.17 -19.26
C TYR A 714 14.14 -21.86 -19.74
N GLN A 715 13.03 -21.64 -19.05
CA GLN A 715 11.72 -22.17 -19.43
C GLN A 715 11.07 -21.30 -20.51
N GLU A 716 10.92 -21.79 -21.73
CA GLU A 716 10.32 -21.06 -22.85
C GLU A 716 8.88 -20.61 -22.55
N SER A 717 8.10 -21.44 -21.84
CA SER A 717 6.73 -21.12 -21.42
C SER A 717 6.64 -19.87 -20.53
N MET A 718 7.70 -19.57 -19.79
CA MET A 718 7.80 -18.41 -18.88
C MET A 718 8.40 -17.18 -19.56
N MET A 719 8.96 -17.31 -20.77
CA MET A 719 9.55 -16.16 -21.48
C MET A 719 8.47 -15.21 -22.00
N PRO A 720 8.66 -13.90 -21.83
CA PRO A 720 7.78 -12.90 -22.43
C PRO A 720 8.01 -12.86 -23.95
N THR A 721 6.93 -12.89 -24.74
CA THR A 721 6.96 -12.85 -26.21
C THR A 721 7.13 -11.43 -26.75
N ASP A 722 7.73 -11.29 -27.95
CA ASP A 722 7.87 -9.99 -28.61
C ASP A 722 6.57 -9.53 -29.32
N GLU A 723 5.55 -10.37 -29.37
CA GLU A 723 4.27 -10.01 -29.95
C GLU A 723 3.56 -8.97 -29.09
N PRO A 724 3.03 -7.88 -29.71
CA PRO A 724 2.21 -6.94 -28.97
C PRO A 724 0.97 -7.68 -28.44
N THR A 725 0.88 -7.84 -27.15
CA THR A 725 -0.36 -8.24 -26.49
C THR A 725 -1.44 -7.20 -26.78
N THR A 726 -2.15 -7.36 -27.87
CA THR A 726 -3.50 -6.89 -27.98
C THR A 726 -4.26 -7.63 -26.88
N SER A 727 -4.65 -6.89 -25.86
CA SER A 727 -5.40 -7.35 -24.71
C SER A 727 -6.53 -8.28 -25.15
N GLY A 728 -6.44 -9.56 -24.78
CA GLY A 728 -7.48 -10.56 -24.93
C GLY A 728 -7.36 -11.41 -26.19
N GLY A 729 -6.38 -12.32 -26.23
CA GLY A 729 -6.29 -13.35 -27.25
C GLY A 729 -5.25 -14.40 -26.90
N GLY A 730 -5.49 -15.14 -25.82
CA GLY A 730 -5.17 -16.55 -25.90
C GLY A 730 -6.01 -17.10 -27.06
N GLU A 731 -5.46 -17.98 -27.89
CA GLU A 731 -6.28 -18.83 -28.72
C GLU A 731 -7.26 -19.56 -27.77
N ALA A 732 -8.38 -18.89 -27.50
CA ALA A 732 -9.53 -19.60 -27.00
C ALA A 732 -9.77 -20.73 -28.01
N PRO A 733 -9.98 -21.97 -27.57
CA PRO A 733 -10.33 -23.03 -28.47
C PRO A 733 -11.39 -22.49 -29.41
N GLN A 734 -11.10 -22.52 -30.70
CA GLN A 734 -11.95 -21.99 -31.79
C GLN A 734 -13.38 -22.41 -31.48
N ASP A 735 -14.30 -21.48 -31.38
CA ASP A 735 -15.68 -21.83 -30.99
C ASP A 735 -16.19 -22.91 -31.94
N GLU A 736 -16.72 -24.01 -31.40
CA GLU A 736 -17.23 -25.16 -32.17
C GLU A 736 -18.13 -24.74 -33.35
N LEU A 737 -18.72 -23.57 -33.28
CA LEU A 737 -19.59 -23.00 -34.32
C LEU A 737 -18.85 -22.08 -35.30
N PHE A 738 -17.51 -21.89 -35.17
CA PHE A 738 -16.77 -20.95 -36.01
C PHE A 738 -16.83 -21.30 -37.49
N GLU A 739 -16.57 -22.56 -37.88
CA GLU A 739 -16.60 -23.00 -39.30
C GLU A 739 -18.05 -22.92 -39.86
N GLU A 740 -19.04 -23.28 -39.06
CA GLU A 740 -20.44 -23.16 -39.47
C GLU A 740 -20.85 -21.67 -39.61
N ALA A 741 -20.36 -20.80 -38.72
CA ALA A 741 -20.59 -19.36 -38.80
C ALA A 741 -19.93 -18.72 -40.01
N LYS A 742 -18.69 -19.13 -40.33
CA LYS A 742 -17.93 -18.72 -41.51
C LYS A 742 -18.66 -19.11 -42.79
N ASN A 743 -19.06 -20.38 -42.93
CA ASN A 743 -19.83 -20.85 -44.09
C ASN A 743 -21.14 -20.10 -44.26
N LEU A 744 -21.90 -19.87 -43.18
CA LEU A 744 -23.16 -19.10 -43.21
C LEU A 744 -22.95 -17.65 -43.65
N VAL A 745 -21.89 -16.99 -43.16
CA VAL A 745 -21.58 -15.59 -43.47
C VAL A 745 -21.11 -15.46 -44.92
N VAL A 746 -20.34 -16.41 -45.43
CA VAL A 746 -19.90 -16.49 -46.83
C VAL A 746 -21.06 -16.78 -47.76
N GLU A 747 -22.01 -17.69 -47.42
CA GLU A 747 -23.22 -17.97 -48.17
C GLU A 747 -24.13 -16.75 -48.22
N MET A 748 -24.38 -16.09 -47.08
CA MET A 748 -25.28 -14.96 -46.96
C MET A 748 -24.66 -13.63 -47.43
N GLN A 749 -23.35 -13.56 -47.67
CA GLN A 749 -22.58 -12.34 -48.02
C GLN A 749 -22.87 -11.16 -47.10
N THR A 750 -23.24 -11.45 -45.87
CA THR A 750 -23.50 -10.45 -44.83
C THR A 750 -23.24 -11.04 -43.45
N ALA A 751 -22.58 -10.24 -42.58
CA ALA A 751 -22.32 -10.65 -41.21
C ALA A 751 -22.96 -9.66 -40.23
N SER A 752 -23.70 -10.18 -39.26
CA SER A 752 -24.22 -9.41 -38.14
C SER A 752 -24.44 -10.30 -36.92
N ILE A 753 -24.21 -9.72 -35.72
CA ILE A 753 -24.47 -10.40 -34.46
C ILE A 753 -25.89 -10.99 -34.40
N SER A 754 -26.88 -10.24 -34.87
CA SER A 754 -28.30 -10.66 -34.89
C SER A 754 -28.56 -11.82 -35.85
N LEU A 755 -27.78 -11.98 -36.92
CA LEU A 755 -27.86 -13.11 -37.83
C LEU A 755 -27.40 -14.39 -37.15
N LEU A 756 -26.22 -14.36 -36.52
CA LEU A 756 -25.62 -15.51 -35.82
C LEU A 756 -26.46 -15.91 -34.60
N GLN A 757 -26.94 -14.95 -33.80
CA GLN A 757 -27.86 -15.23 -32.69
C GLN A 757 -29.10 -16.01 -33.12
N ARG A 758 -29.75 -15.57 -34.23
CA ARG A 758 -30.98 -16.21 -34.72
C ARG A 758 -30.73 -17.58 -35.36
N ARG A 759 -29.63 -17.73 -36.09
CA ARG A 759 -29.36 -18.98 -36.81
C ARG A 759 -28.91 -20.09 -35.86
N PHE A 760 -27.96 -19.76 -34.95
CA PHE A 760 -27.37 -20.71 -34.01
C PHE A 760 -28.06 -20.76 -32.63
N ARG A 761 -29.06 -19.89 -32.40
CA ARG A 761 -29.80 -19.78 -31.11
C ARG A 761 -28.87 -19.56 -29.92
N ILE A 762 -27.81 -18.77 -30.10
CA ILE A 762 -26.79 -18.44 -29.10
C ILE A 762 -27.03 -17.08 -28.45
N GLY A 763 -26.50 -16.86 -27.28
CA GLY A 763 -26.56 -15.57 -26.60
C GLY A 763 -25.75 -14.48 -27.32
N TYR A 764 -26.07 -13.21 -27.04
CA TYR A 764 -25.43 -12.04 -27.65
C TYR A 764 -23.91 -12.08 -27.52
N ASN A 765 -23.38 -12.39 -26.33
CA ASN A 765 -21.93 -12.42 -26.06
C ASN A 765 -21.17 -13.49 -26.84
N ARG A 766 -21.78 -14.68 -27.08
CA ARG A 766 -21.19 -15.73 -27.91
C ARG A 766 -21.21 -15.35 -29.38
N ALA A 767 -22.35 -14.77 -29.86
CA ALA A 767 -22.47 -14.30 -31.23
C ALA A 767 -21.51 -13.11 -31.52
N ALA A 768 -21.31 -12.21 -30.58
CA ALA A 768 -20.35 -11.12 -30.70
C ALA A 768 -18.91 -11.63 -30.82
N ARG A 769 -18.48 -12.60 -29.97
CA ARG A 769 -17.17 -13.24 -30.07
C ARG A 769 -16.97 -13.93 -31.42
N LEU A 770 -17.94 -14.68 -31.92
CA LEU A 770 -17.87 -15.30 -33.24
C LEU A 770 -17.70 -14.27 -34.37
N VAL A 771 -18.37 -13.11 -34.27
CA VAL A 771 -18.19 -12.00 -35.24
C VAL A 771 -16.78 -11.41 -35.13
N ASP A 772 -16.23 -11.25 -33.92
CA ASP A 772 -14.88 -10.74 -33.71
C ASP A 772 -13.80 -11.75 -34.18
N GLU A 773 -14.02 -13.05 -33.99
CA GLU A 773 -13.17 -14.12 -34.53
C GLU A 773 -13.22 -14.16 -36.07
N LEU A 774 -14.39 -14.00 -36.69
CA LEU A 774 -14.52 -13.90 -38.15
C LEU A 774 -13.80 -12.68 -38.73
N GLU A 775 -13.78 -11.56 -37.99
CA GLU A 775 -13.00 -10.37 -38.36
C GLU A 775 -11.50 -10.60 -38.22
N ALA A 776 -11.05 -11.22 -37.12
CA ALA A 776 -9.65 -11.54 -36.85
C ALA A 776 -9.07 -12.49 -37.92
N HIS A 777 -9.88 -13.43 -38.44
CA HIS A 777 -9.47 -14.34 -39.51
C HIS A 777 -9.68 -13.74 -40.93
N GLY A 778 -10.02 -12.46 -41.05
CA GLY A 778 -10.15 -11.77 -42.33
C GLY A 778 -11.33 -12.23 -43.19
N VAL A 779 -12.31 -12.94 -42.63
CA VAL A 779 -13.53 -13.37 -43.31
C VAL A 779 -14.47 -12.22 -43.56
N ILE A 780 -14.52 -11.27 -42.60
CA ILE A 780 -15.39 -10.09 -42.65
C ILE A 780 -14.62 -8.81 -42.34
N GLY A 781 -15.16 -7.68 -42.78
CA GLY A 781 -14.58 -6.37 -42.56
C GLY A 781 -14.93 -5.76 -41.20
N PRO A 782 -14.26 -4.64 -40.83
CA PRO A 782 -14.47 -3.96 -39.57
C PRO A 782 -15.89 -3.41 -39.43
N SER A 783 -16.31 -3.13 -38.17
CA SER A 783 -17.62 -2.61 -37.86
C SER A 783 -17.89 -1.24 -38.50
N GLU A 784 -18.89 -1.13 -39.33
CA GLU A 784 -19.40 0.13 -39.92
C GLU A 784 -20.64 0.67 -39.17
N GLY A 785 -20.67 0.57 -37.85
CA GLY A 785 -21.79 1.01 -37.01
C GLY A 785 -22.96 0.04 -37.01
N SER A 786 -24.20 0.51 -37.31
CA SER A 786 -25.42 -0.33 -37.29
C SER A 786 -25.64 -1.14 -38.57
N LYS A 787 -24.75 -1.02 -39.57
CA LYS A 787 -24.88 -1.77 -40.83
C LYS A 787 -24.25 -3.17 -40.68
N PRO A 788 -24.75 -4.19 -41.44
CA PRO A 788 -24.09 -5.49 -41.52
C PRO A 788 -22.67 -5.34 -42.07
N ARG A 789 -21.74 -6.12 -41.56
CA ARG A 789 -20.32 -6.11 -41.99
C ARG A 789 -20.16 -6.75 -43.35
N LYS A 790 -19.24 -6.25 -44.16
CA LYS A 790 -18.91 -6.79 -45.50
C LYS A 790 -18.16 -8.07 -45.37
N VAL A 791 -18.43 -9.03 -46.26
CA VAL A 791 -17.72 -10.32 -46.33
C VAL A 791 -16.68 -10.23 -47.44
N PHE A 792 -15.44 -10.67 -47.15
CA PHE A 792 -14.32 -10.64 -48.10
C PHE A 792 -14.15 -11.95 -48.89
N LEU A 793 -14.65 -13.09 -48.37
CA LEU A 793 -14.62 -14.37 -49.05
C LEU A 793 -15.87 -14.54 -49.89
N GLN A 794 -15.69 -14.99 -51.16
CA GLN A 794 -16.79 -15.33 -52.06
C GLN A 794 -17.05 -16.84 -51.95
N ALA A 795 -18.35 -17.23 -52.03
CA ALA A 795 -18.70 -18.65 -52.15
C ALA A 795 -18.16 -19.23 -53.42
N GLU A 796 -17.38 -20.33 -53.34
CA GLU A 796 -17.00 -21.09 -54.52
C GLU A 796 -18.25 -21.66 -55.17
N SER A 797 -18.60 -21.16 -56.35
CA SER A 797 -19.68 -21.70 -57.18
C SER A 797 -19.22 -23.06 -57.72
N GLU A 798 -19.95 -24.12 -57.37
CA GLU A 798 -19.85 -25.46 -58.03
C GLU A 798 -20.33 -25.35 -59.48
N GLU A 799 -19.61 -24.71 -60.37
CA GLU A 799 -19.82 -24.79 -61.85
C GLU A 799 -18.48 -24.67 -62.55
N ALA A 800 -17.68 -25.74 -62.57
CA ALA A 800 -16.64 -25.98 -63.58
C ALA A 800 -16.15 -27.44 -63.56
N ALA A 801 -17.05 -28.38 -63.89
CA ALA A 801 -16.66 -29.71 -64.27
C ALA A 801 -17.44 -30.13 -65.51
N THR A 802 -17.11 -29.53 -66.66
CA THR A 802 -17.30 -30.14 -67.99
C THR A 802 -16.81 -29.16 -69.05
N GLU A 803 -15.52 -29.26 -69.42
CA GLU A 803 -15.09 -29.05 -70.82
C GLU A 803 -13.72 -29.79 -71.04
N THR A 804 -13.85 -30.72 -71.95
CA THR A 804 -12.80 -31.53 -72.54
C THR A 804 -11.80 -30.73 -73.42
N PRO A 805 -10.57 -31.11 -73.59
CA PRO A 805 -9.57 -30.36 -74.34
C PRO A 805 -9.67 -30.59 -75.86
N GLU A 806 -9.81 -29.53 -76.66
CA GLU A 806 -9.57 -29.54 -78.08
C GLU A 806 -8.11 -29.18 -78.39
N ILE A 807 -7.46 -30.13 -79.06
CA ILE A 807 -6.12 -30.03 -79.65
C ILE A 807 -6.29 -29.25 -80.99
N GLY A 808 -5.54 -28.21 -81.25
CA GLY A 808 -5.55 -27.62 -82.57
C GLY A 808 -4.50 -26.56 -82.91
N ARG A 809 -3.37 -27.01 -83.34
CA ARG A 809 -2.52 -26.45 -84.46
C ARG A 809 -1.87 -25.11 -84.41
N ALA A 810 -0.55 -25.23 -84.50
CA ALA A 810 0.42 -24.21 -84.95
C ALA A 810 0.07 -23.54 -86.25
N HIS A 811 0.44 -22.24 -86.41
CA HIS A 811 1.11 -21.75 -87.65
C HIS A 811 1.88 -20.46 -87.33
N VAL A 812 3.21 -20.60 -87.73
CA VAL A 812 4.20 -19.62 -88.22
C VAL A 812 4.56 -18.45 -87.33
#